data_4d2e169ccff94320f9c7f8c0b03871ba
#
_entry.id   4d2e169ccff94320f9c7f8c0b03871ba
#
_cell.length_a   1.000
_cell.length_b   1.000
_cell.length_c   1.000
_cell.angle_alpha   90.00
_cell.angle_beta   90.00
_cell.angle_gamma   90.00
#
_symmetry.space_group_name_H-M   'P 1'
#
loop_
_entity.id
_entity.type
_entity.pdbx_description
1 polymer ?
#
loop_
_entity_poly.entity_id
_entity_poly.type
_entity_poly.pdbx_seq_one_letter_code
_entity_poly.pdbx_strand_id
1 'polypeptide(L)'
;MTRLFNLSLQQSVSRRTILKLFGIGAIGGTFGYSRLSKPQPTVFQQDSLTLPHQINQPRSVIVVGGGLAGLACAYELSQRGFQVTLLERAAQLGGKIASWSIEVNGQPFQMEHGFHGFFPQYYNLKGLVKELAITQNFRSLNYYSVVYRDRKYQPEVFRPSHSAFPWNIVDLAVSSTNRLRWGLNLTNYGHWQVFREITGFNPQSSFQRLDNLSVAEWVKQDFPRGLYDLYFLPFAKSSLNAPDVLSAGELMQFFHFYFFGNPEGLAFEGTRQDMGTSLVQPIADSILSNGGKIITEAAVSNINWDKGQIASLTYQTGPMGSSIPFWVEANPVLNQEPGKLRFYGAGDEVYAVNGSKPQAISLTCTHQGCTVQPQANGEFHCPCHGAVFDPEGRVVRGPAKRDLPRLNVTKREEERLQLVAAKPEPAQAISTETLLADYYVLSADVPGMQRLFAGMTGNVHSQVKQQVEKLAIADPFAVCRFWFDRGFDWDQSWFTSLSGYRLTDSITLYHKIQDDYIAWAEKTGGSVVELHAYCYKEKEFPNQEVLLTTFEQELYEIVPTLKNAVMLHRELVNQKNFSGYPPGSYRDRPETQTPVPNLLFAGDWVKMPFPCGLMERAVSSGLLASNAILQQEGLQRRPLLTVRPKGMLSILT
;
A
#
# COMPACT_ATOMS: atom_id res chain seq x y z
N MET A 1 50.50 2.73 -6.81
CA MET A 1 49.06 3.05 -6.79
C MET A 1 48.17 1.97 -7.43
N THR A 2 48.71 1.04 -8.19
CA THR A 2 47.95 0.03 -8.96
C THR A 2 47.51 -1.24 -8.20
N ARG A 3 47.89 -1.40 -6.92
CA ARG A 3 47.54 -2.60 -6.12
C ARG A 3 46.34 -2.49 -5.20
N LEU A 4 45.67 -1.35 -5.16
CA LEU A 4 44.51 -1.11 -4.26
C LEU A 4 43.15 -1.37 -4.92
N PHE A 5 43.06 -1.62 -6.22
CA PHE A 5 41.80 -1.68 -6.96
C PHE A 5 41.39 -3.06 -7.50
N ASN A 6 42.23 -4.10 -7.29
CA ASN A 6 41.84 -5.48 -7.64
C ASN A 6 41.36 -6.25 -6.40
N LEU A 7 40.17 -5.89 -5.93
CA LEU A 7 39.44 -6.70 -4.96
C LEU A 7 38.57 -7.70 -5.73
N SER A 8 39.06 -8.95 -5.80
CA SER A 8 38.31 -10.05 -6.39
C SER A 8 37.01 -10.29 -5.62
N LEU A 9 35.99 -10.72 -6.32
CA LEU A 9 34.60 -10.95 -5.90
C LEU A 9 34.39 -11.88 -4.68
N GLN A 10 35.43 -12.39 -4.03
CA GLN A 10 35.35 -13.36 -2.95
C GLN A 10 35.91 -12.90 -1.60
N GLN A 11 36.50 -11.71 -1.50
CA GLN A 11 37.10 -11.27 -0.24
C GLN A 11 36.18 -10.32 0.53
N SER A 12 35.92 -10.66 1.80
CA SER A 12 35.26 -9.78 2.75
C SER A 12 36.09 -8.52 2.98
N VAL A 13 35.52 -7.35 2.73
CA VAL A 13 36.20 -6.08 2.98
C VAL A 13 36.33 -5.87 4.49
N SER A 14 37.56 -5.69 4.98
CA SER A 14 37.78 -5.47 6.41
C SER A 14 37.32 -4.08 6.86
N ARG A 15 36.94 -3.93 8.16
CA ARG A 15 36.62 -2.62 8.75
C ARG A 15 37.73 -1.57 8.48
N ARG A 16 38.99 -1.99 8.49
CA ARG A 16 40.14 -1.13 8.18
C ARG A 16 40.16 -0.66 6.72
N THR A 17 39.73 -1.51 5.79
CA THR A 17 39.68 -1.17 4.36
C THR A 17 38.53 -0.19 4.07
N ILE A 18 37.39 -0.35 4.74
CA ILE A 18 36.28 0.58 4.65
C ILE A 18 36.68 1.95 5.20
N LEU A 19 37.30 1.99 6.37
CA LEU A 19 37.82 3.24 6.97
C LEU A 19 38.90 3.90 6.09
N LYS A 20 39.72 3.15 5.39
CA LYS A 20 40.70 3.69 4.44
C LYS A 20 40.07 4.22 3.16
N LEU A 21 39.04 3.56 2.61
CA LEU A 21 38.31 4.04 1.43
C LEU A 21 37.54 5.35 1.71
N PHE A 22 36.98 5.49 2.89
CA PHE A 22 36.32 6.72 3.31
C PHE A 22 37.28 7.76 3.91
N GLY A 23 38.42 7.34 4.45
CA GLY A 23 39.41 8.23 5.08
C GLY A 23 40.33 8.97 4.12
N ILE A 24 40.42 8.58 2.87
CA ILE A 24 41.34 9.20 1.86
C ILE A 24 40.70 10.42 1.17
N GLY A 25 39.38 10.62 1.27
CA GLY A 25 38.65 11.66 0.55
C GLY A 25 38.11 12.82 1.36
N ALA A 26 38.29 12.88 2.69
CA ALA A 26 37.60 13.88 3.50
C ALA A 26 38.51 14.56 4.51
N ILE A 27 38.61 15.83 4.37
CA ILE A 27 39.27 16.79 5.27
C ILE A 27 38.67 16.70 6.68
N GLY A 28 39.51 16.36 7.67
CA GLY A 28 39.11 15.94 9.04
C GLY A 28 38.29 16.92 9.90
N GLY A 29 38.02 18.15 9.46
CA GLY A 29 37.27 19.14 10.23
C GLY A 29 35.75 19.10 10.03
N THR A 30 35.28 18.70 8.86
CA THR A 30 33.83 18.56 8.55
C THR A 30 33.25 17.25 9.09
N PHE A 31 34.09 16.28 9.36
CA PHE A 31 33.70 14.94 9.81
C PHE A 31 33.12 14.91 11.23
N GLY A 32 33.71 15.65 12.17
CA GLY A 32 33.21 15.70 13.56
C GLY A 32 31.87 16.42 13.69
N TYR A 33 31.66 17.44 12.89
CA TYR A 33 30.45 18.27 12.95
C TYR A 33 29.20 17.57 12.39
N SER A 34 29.35 16.80 11.30
CA SER A 34 28.23 16.07 10.68
C SER A 34 27.71 14.91 11.53
N ARG A 35 28.51 14.35 12.43
CA ARG A 35 28.13 13.27 13.34
C ARG A 35 27.33 13.77 14.55
N LEU A 36 27.44 15.05 14.87
CA LEU A 36 26.81 15.69 16.03
C LEU A 36 25.49 16.42 15.67
N SER A 37 25.27 16.73 14.41
CA SER A 37 24.03 17.38 13.98
C SER A 37 22.94 16.34 13.75
N LYS A 38 21.85 16.42 14.55
CA LYS A 38 20.64 15.67 14.24
C LYS A 38 20.09 16.18 12.90
N PRO A 39 19.89 15.30 11.92
CA PRO A 39 19.31 15.71 10.66
C PRO A 39 17.91 16.25 10.90
N GLN A 40 17.60 17.33 10.22
CA GLN A 40 16.29 17.97 10.27
C GLN A 40 15.54 17.66 8.96
N PRO A 41 14.24 17.39 9.03
CA PRO A 41 13.42 17.27 7.83
C PRO A 41 13.47 18.57 7.01
N THR A 42 13.35 18.44 5.71
CA THR A 42 13.25 19.60 4.81
C THR A 42 11.80 20.08 4.79
N VAL A 43 11.60 21.38 4.96
CA VAL A 43 10.27 21.99 4.81
C VAL A 43 10.01 22.20 3.32
N PHE A 44 8.98 21.58 2.80
CA PHE A 44 8.60 21.72 1.38
C PHE A 44 7.75 22.96 1.12
N GLN A 45 6.75 23.20 1.99
CA GLN A 45 5.88 24.37 1.91
C GLN A 45 5.80 25.02 3.28
N GLN A 46 5.97 26.33 3.30
CA GLN A 46 5.78 27.15 4.49
C GLN A 46 5.37 28.56 4.06
N ASP A 47 4.24 29.00 4.56
CA ASP A 47 3.73 30.35 4.29
C ASP A 47 4.10 31.33 5.40
N SER A 48 3.84 32.60 5.14
CA SER A 48 3.90 33.62 6.18
C SER A 48 2.89 33.35 7.29
N LEU A 49 3.32 33.52 8.53
CA LEU A 49 2.45 33.40 9.71
C LEU A 49 1.37 34.51 9.78
N THR A 50 1.42 35.48 8.88
CA THR A 50 0.42 36.57 8.80
C THR A 50 -0.86 36.18 8.07
N LEU A 51 -0.85 35.06 7.34
CA LEU A 51 -2.05 34.58 6.65
C LEU A 51 -3.06 34.01 7.67
N PRO A 52 -4.38 34.18 7.42
CA PRO A 52 -5.42 33.60 8.27
C PRO A 52 -5.28 32.08 8.36
N HIS A 53 -5.54 31.55 9.54
CA HIS A 53 -5.48 30.10 9.79
C HIS A 53 -6.82 29.41 9.49
N GLN A 54 -7.93 30.09 9.76
CA GLN A 54 -9.29 29.57 9.56
C GLN A 54 -10.04 30.39 8.51
N ILE A 55 -10.98 29.72 7.87
CA ILE A 55 -11.83 30.37 6.88
C ILE A 55 -12.88 31.25 7.55
N ASN A 56 -13.13 32.43 6.99
CA ASN A 56 -14.10 33.41 7.51
C ASN A 56 -15.48 33.29 6.84
N GLN A 57 -15.57 32.59 5.70
CA GLN A 57 -16.81 32.37 4.98
C GLN A 57 -17.07 30.87 4.85
N PRO A 58 -18.31 30.42 4.95
CA PRO A 58 -18.66 29.01 4.78
C PRO A 58 -18.21 28.52 3.40
N ARG A 59 -17.38 27.48 3.36
CA ARG A 59 -16.97 26.75 2.16
C ARG A 59 -17.16 25.27 2.40
N SER A 60 -17.70 24.60 1.40
CA SER A 60 -18.01 23.17 1.46
C SER A 60 -17.01 22.37 0.64
N VAL A 61 -16.62 21.21 1.17
CA VAL A 61 -15.71 20.27 0.52
C VAL A 61 -16.28 18.85 0.61
N ILE A 62 -16.38 18.18 -0.53
CA ILE A 62 -16.70 16.76 -0.58
C ILE A 62 -15.41 15.99 -0.82
N VAL A 63 -15.10 15.04 0.07
CA VAL A 63 -13.98 14.10 -0.06
C VAL A 63 -14.54 12.72 -0.38
N VAL A 64 -14.13 12.13 -1.51
CA VAL A 64 -14.57 10.81 -1.94
C VAL A 64 -13.45 9.79 -1.70
N GLY A 65 -13.69 8.86 -0.77
CA GLY A 65 -12.75 7.84 -0.32
C GLY A 65 -12.26 8.07 1.11
N GLY A 66 -12.59 7.14 2.00
CA GLY A 66 -12.23 7.14 3.42
C GLY A 66 -10.91 6.43 3.72
N GLY A 67 -10.02 6.30 2.72
CA GLY A 67 -8.64 5.87 2.91
C GLY A 67 -7.78 6.96 3.55
N LEU A 68 -6.52 6.63 3.86
CA LEU A 68 -5.60 7.52 4.60
C LEU A 68 -5.41 8.90 3.94
N ALA A 69 -5.44 8.97 2.60
CA ALA A 69 -5.32 10.24 1.87
C ALA A 69 -6.55 11.13 2.06
N GLY A 70 -7.75 10.57 1.91
CA GLY A 70 -9.00 11.30 2.11
C GLY A 70 -9.20 11.72 3.56
N LEU A 71 -8.87 10.83 4.51
CA LEU A 71 -8.90 11.12 5.95
C LEU A 71 -7.95 12.27 6.31
N ALA A 72 -6.71 12.28 5.79
CA ALA A 72 -5.75 13.36 6.06
C ALA A 72 -6.22 14.70 5.49
N CYS A 73 -6.82 14.69 4.29
CA CYS A 73 -7.40 15.89 3.68
C CYS A 73 -8.59 16.41 4.49
N ALA A 74 -9.53 15.53 4.82
CA ALA A 74 -10.73 15.87 5.60
C ALA A 74 -10.38 16.38 7.01
N TYR A 75 -9.39 15.75 7.66
CA TYR A 75 -8.84 16.18 8.94
C TYR A 75 -8.35 17.63 8.89
N GLU A 76 -7.45 17.94 7.96
CA GLU A 76 -6.89 19.28 7.86
C GLU A 76 -7.96 20.33 7.59
N LEU A 77 -8.85 20.08 6.61
CA LEU A 77 -9.88 21.04 6.22
C LEU A 77 -10.95 21.25 7.30
N SER A 78 -11.34 20.20 8.04
CA SER A 78 -12.30 20.34 9.15
C SER A 78 -11.73 21.23 10.26
N GLN A 79 -10.45 21.11 10.57
CA GLN A 79 -9.78 22.00 11.55
C GLN A 79 -9.67 23.45 11.08
N ARG A 80 -9.75 23.69 9.77
CA ARG A 80 -9.69 25.01 9.15
C ARG A 80 -11.06 25.68 9.01
N GLY A 81 -12.12 25.04 9.52
CA GLY A 81 -13.50 25.56 9.50
C GLY A 81 -14.27 25.32 8.21
N PHE A 82 -13.77 24.45 7.30
CA PHE A 82 -14.52 24.03 6.13
C PHE A 82 -15.65 23.06 6.51
N GLN A 83 -16.75 23.12 5.76
CA GLN A 83 -17.85 22.17 5.85
C GLN A 83 -17.48 20.90 5.07
N VAL A 84 -16.82 19.95 5.73
CA VAL A 84 -16.32 18.73 5.10
C VAL A 84 -17.39 17.64 5.14
N THR A 85 -17.62 16.99 4.00
CA THR A 85 -18.38 15.73 3.90
C THR A 85 -17.49 14.67 3.25
N LEU A 86 -17.15 13.61 4.00
CA LEU A 86 -16.39 12.48 3.52
C LEU A 86 -17.34 11.33 3.19
N LEU A 87 -17.24 10.81 1.97
CA LEU A 87 -18.02 9.68 1.46
C LEU A 87 -17.11 8.46 1.31
N GLU A 88 -17.49 7.35 1.95
CA GLU A 88 -16.81 6.07 1.81
C GLU A 88 -17.78 4.98 1.36
N ARG A 89 -17.40 4.24 0.32
CA ARG A 89 -18.23 3.17 -0.25
C ARG A 89 -18.35 1.96 0.68
N ALA A 90 -17.29 1.64 1.41
CA ALA A 90 -17.29 0.53 2.37
C ALA A 90 -17.98 0.91 3.68
N ALA A 91 -18.34 -0.10 4.47
CA ALA A 91 -18.84 0.10 5.82
C ALA A 91 -17.73 0.58 6.78
N GLN A 92 -16.47 0.22 6.48
CA GLN A 92 -15.30 0.59 7.28
C GLN A 92 -14.48 1.68 6.58
N LEU A 93 -13.95 2.61 7.37
CA LEU A 93 -12.91 3.55 6.95
C LEU A 93 -11.54 2.89 6.91
N GLY A 94 -10.58 3.56 6.29
CA GLY A 94 -9.17 3.16 6.27
C GLY A 94 -8.71 2.67 4.90
N GLY A 95 -9.59 2.19 4.03
CA GLY A 95 -9.22 1.67 2.72
C GLY A 95 -8.18 0.55 2.84
N LYS A 96 -6.98 0.73 2.31
CA LYS A 96 -5.89 -0.27 2.38
C LYS A 96 -5.37 -0.55 3.79
N ILE A 97 -5.70 0.27 4.77
CA ILE A 97 -5.39 0.08 6.20
C ILE A 97 -6.64 -0.18 7.05
N ALA A 98 -7.75 -0.56 6.44
CA ALA A 98 -8.96 -0.92 7.15
C ALA A 98 -8.75 -2.17 8.00
N SER A 99 -9.51 -2.28 9.10
CA SER A 99 -9.55 -3.46 9.94
C SER A 99 -10.99 -3.90 10.18
N TRP A 100 -11.15 -5.19 10.50
CA TRP A 100 -12.45 -5.81 10.75
C TRP A 100 -12.34 -6.94 11.77
N SER A 101 -13.44 -7.24 12.45
CA SER A 101 -13.48 -8.31 13.44
C SER A 101 -13.65 -9.67 12.78
N ILE A 102 -12.89 -10.65 13.26
CA ILE A 102 -13.06 -12.07 12.98
C ILE A 102 -13.24 -12.83 14.29
N GLU A 103 -13.75 -14.06 14.22
CA GLU A 103 -13.88 -14.95 15.37
C GLU A 103 -13.03 -16.21 15.18
N VAL A 104 -12.14 -16.47 16.13
CA VAL A 104 -11.31 -17.67 16.16
C VAL A 104 -11.60 -18.45 17.44
N ASN A 105 -12.22 -19.64 17.32
CA ASN A 105 -12.59 -20.50 18.44
C ASN A 105 -13.39 -19.77 19.55
N GLY A 106 -14.35 -18.94 19.15
CA GLY A 106 -15.20 -18.18 20.06
C GLY A 106 -14.53 -16.94 20.67
N GLN A 107 -13.34 -16.55 20.22
CA GLN A 107 -12.67 -15.33 20.63
C GLN A 107 -12.57 -14.32 19.47
N PRO A 108 -12.91 -13.04 19.71
CA PRO A 108 -12.81 -12.01 18.71
C PRO A 108 -11.35 -11.57 18.53
N PHE A 109 -10.95 -11.35 17.27
CA PHE A 109 -9.69 -10.74 16.89
C PHE A 109 -9.95 -9.65 15.85
N GLN A 110 -9.06 -8.66 15.79
CA GLN A 110 -9.07 -7.67 14.73
C GLN A 110 -8.12 -8.11 13.61
N MET A 111 -8.67 -8.29 12.41
CA MET A 111 -7.91 -8.57 11.19
C MET A 111 -7.68 -7.28 10.42
N GLU A 112 -6.60 -7.22 9.67
CA GLU A 112 -6.21 -6.10 8.82
C GLU A 112 -5.52 -6.61 7.55
N HIS A 113 -5.24 -5.71 6.62
CA HIS A 113 -4.60 -6.04 5.33
C HIS A 113 -3.10 -6.35 5.43
N GLY A 114 -2.66 -6.96 6.51
CA GLY A 114 -1.27 -7.27 6.77
C GLY A 114 -0.57 -6.21 7.64
N PHE A 115 0.65 -6.53 8.05
CA PHE A 115 1.44 -5.67 8.92
C PHE A 115 1.85 -4.36 8.23
N HIS A 116 1.66 -3.24 8.93
CA HIS A 116 2.03 -1.91 8.48
C HIS A 116 3.15 -1.32 9.34
N GLY A 117 4.30 -1.06 8.72
CA GLY A 117 5.44 -0.44 9.38
C GLY A 117 5.47 1.08 9.23
N PHE A 118 5.73 1.79 10.32
CA PHE A 118 5.86 3.24 10.38
C PHE A 118 7.32 3.63 10.52
N PHE A 119 7.83 4.36 9.55
CA PHE A 119 9.23 4.77 9.55
C PHE A 119 9.42 6.17 10.13
N PRO A 120 10.61 6.50 10.69
CA PRO A 120 10.88 7.81 11.25
C PRO A 120 10.64 8.97 10.29
N GLN A 121 10.93 8.77 9.00
CA GLN A 121 10.75 9.76 7.93
C GLN A 121 9.30 9.95 7.47
N TYR A 122 8.33 9.25 8.03
CA TYR A 122 6.91 9.53 7.81
C TYR A 122 6.51 10.80 8.57
N TYR A 123 7.14 11.91 8.23
CA TYR A 123 7.05 13.14 9.00
C TYR A 123 5.65 13.72 9.07
N ASN A 124 4.91 13.70 7.96
CA ASN A 124 3.56 14.25 7.89
C ASN A 124 2.57 13.33 8.60
N LEU A 125 2.68 12.02 8.43
CA LEU A 125 1.89 11.04 9.17
C LEU A 125 2.17 11.11 10.68
N LYS A 126 3.45 11.14 11.08
CA LYS A 126 3.84 11.30 12.48
C LYS A 126 3.45 12.66 13.06
N GLY A 127 3.36 13.68 12.22
CA GLY A 127 2.79 14.97 12.58
C GLY A 127 1.33 14.81 13.02
N LEU A 128 0.51 14.13 12.23
CA LEU A 128 -0.89 13.83 12.57
C LEU A 128 -0.99 12.99 13.86
N VAL A 129 -0.17 11.94 13.99
CA VAL A 129 -0.12 11.09 15.20
C VAL A 129 0.18 11.91 16.45
N LYS A 130 1.08 12.88 16.37
CA LYS A 130 1.44 13.77 17.47
C LYS A 130 0.32 14.76 17.79
N GLU A 131 -0.29 15.37 16.78
CA GLU A 131 -1.40 16.32 16.94
C GLU A 131 -2.63 15.67 17.57
N LEU A 132 -2.92 14.42 17.20
CA LEU A 132 -3.98 13.60 17.77
C LEU A 132 -3.64 13.03 19.16
N ALA A 133 -2.41 13.25 19.66
CA ALA A 133 -1.91 12.72 20.94
C ALA A 133 -2.02 11.19 21.06
N ILE A 134 -1.80 10.45 19.95
CA ILE A 134 -1.92 8.97 19.88
C ILE A 134 -0.57 8.26 19.73
N THR A 135 0.53 8.88 20.08
CA THR A 135 1.88 8.28 20.00
C THR A 135 2.00 6.97 20.78
N GLN A 136 1.26 6.84 21.88
CA GLN A 136 1.21 5.61 22.70
C GLN A 136 0.60 4.41 21.98
N ASN A 137 -0.13 4.61 20.89
CA ASN A 137 -0.70 3.53 20.08
C ASN A 137 0.36 2.80 19.25
N PHE A 138 1.61 3.28 19.26
CA PHE A 138 2.71 2.74 18.48
C PHE A 138 3.75 2.05 19.36
N ARG A 139 4.37 1.01 18.80
CA ARG A 139 5.43 0.22 19.45
C ARG A 139 6.65 0.18 18.54
N SER A 140 7.81 0.54 19.07
CA SER A 140 9.08 0.45 18.36
C SER A 140 9.48 -1.01 18.12
N LEU A 141 9.89 -1.32 16.91
CA LEU A 141 10.52 -2.59 16.55
C LEU A 141 12.03 -2.36 16.47
N ASN A 142 12.78 -2.96 17.38
CA ASN A 142 14.17 -2.61 17.67
C ASN A 142 15.14 -2.89 16.53
N TYR A 143 14.79 -3.80 15.62
CA TYR A 143 15.60 -4.14 14.45
C TYR A 143 14.75 -4.83 13.38
N TYR A 144 15.28 -4.89 12.19
CA TYR A 144 14.70 -5.52 11.01
C TYR A 144 15.67 -6.58 10.48
N SER A 145 15.15 -7.72 10.06
CA SER A 145 15.97 -8.82 9.53
C SER A 145 15.55 -9.19 8.11
N VAL A 146 16.51 -9.68 7.33
CA VAL A 146 16.26 -10.34 6.04
C VAL A 146 16.88 -11.74 6.09
N VAL A 147 16.09 -12.75 5.77
CA VAL A 147 16.51 -14.16 5.73
C VAL A 147 16.46 -14.67 4.29
N TYR A 148 17.47 -15.41 3.88
CA TYR A 148 17.64 -15.96 2.54
C TYR A 148 17.49 -17.47 2.56
N ARG A 149 16.53 -18.00 1.82
CA ARG A 149 16.21 -19.43 1.76
C ARG A 149 17.39 -20.29 1.29
N ASP A 150 18.08 -19.87 0.27
CA ASP A 150 19.19 -20.61 -0.37
C ASP A 150 20.48 -20.58 0.45
N ARG A 151 20.48 -19.91 1.61
CA ARG A 151 21.65 -19.71 2.48
C ARG A 151 22.89 -19.14 1.78
N LYS A 152 22.74 -18.57 0.60
CA LYS A 152 23.78 -17.87 -0.12
C LYS A 152 24.35 -16.70 0.70
N TYR A 153 23.47 -16.06 1.47
CA TYR A 153 23.81 -15.00 2.42
C TYR A 153 23.39 -15.43 3.83
N GLN A 154 24.14 -14.95 4.82
CA GLN A 154 23.71 -15.06 6.21
C GLN A 154 22.50 -14.12 6.44
N PRO A 155 21.65 -14.37 7.44
CA PRO A 155 20.61 -13.44 7.81
C PRO A 155 21.20 -12.05 8.03
N GLU A 156 20.61 -11.05 7.39
CA GLU A 156 21.03 -9.65 7.52
C GLU A 156 20.19 -8.99 8.60
N VAL A 157 20.84 -8.30 9.53
CA VAL A 157 20.17 -7.58 10.62
C VAL A 157 20.43 -6.09 10.47
N PHE A 158 19.37 -5.33 10.28
CA PHE A 158 19.39 -3.89 10.19
C PHE A 158 19.01 -3.27 11.53
N ARG A 159 19.97 -2.62 12.17
CA ARG A 159 19.73 -1.86 13.39
C ARG A 159 19.55 -0.38 13.05
N PRO A 160 18.66 0.33 13.74
CA PRO A 160 18.49 1.76 13.55
C PRO A 160 19.82 2.49 13.67
N SER A 161 20.16 3.28 12.66
CA SER A 161 21.24 4.26 12.75
C SER A 161 20.63 5.63 12.89
N HIS A 162 21.06 6.40 13.89
CA HIS A 162 20.68 7.80 14.10
C HIS A 162 21.69 8.77 13.46
N SER A 163 22.59 8.24 12.63
CA SER A 163 23.63 9.02 11.98
C SER A 163 23.15 9.56 10.63
N ALA A 164 23.53 10.79 10.32
CA ALA A 164 23.28 11.37 9.00
C ALA A 164 24.11 10.68 7.90
N PHE A 165 23.66 10.75 6.65
CA PHE A 165 24.46 10.35 5.49
C PHE A 165 25.79 11.14 5.45
N PRO A 166 26.94 10.50 5.17
CA PRO A 166 27.11 9.09 4.77
C PRO A 166 27.27 8.11 5.93
N TRP A 167 27.20 8.55 7.17
CA TRP A 167 27.47 7.73 8.36
C TRP A 167 26.47 6.61 8.56
N ASN A 168 25.22 6.83 8.20
CA ASN A 168 24.18 5.79 8.20
C ASN A 168 24.58 4.60 7.29
N ILE A 169 25.20 4.88 6.14
CA ILE A 169 25.73 3.83 5.23
C ILE A 169 26.95 3.14 5.83
N VAL A 170 27.81 3.88 6.51
CA VAL A 170 28.96 3.32 7.22
C VAL A 170 28.48 2.42 8.38
N ASP A 171 27.50 2.88 9.15
CA ASP A 171 26.92 2.10 10.24
C ASP A 171 26.23 0.83 9.72
N LEU A 172 25.49 0.93 8.62
CA LEU A 172 24.91 -0.22 7.92
C LEU A 172 26.00 -1.20 7.45
N ALA A 173 27.04 -0.67 6.85
CA ALA A 173 28.17 -1.45 6.37
C ALA A 173 28.90 -2.20 7.50
N VAL A 174 29.09 -1.53 8.63
CA VAL A 174 29.78 -2.10 9.80
C VAL A 174 28.91 -3.12 10.53
N SER A 175 27.59 -2.91 10.57
CA SER A 175 26.63 -3.81 11.20
C SER A 175 26.22 -4.99 10.31
N SER A 176 26.44 -4.90 8.98
CA SER A 176 26.08 -5.97 8.04
C SER A 176 26.75 -7.29 8.35
N THR A 177 25.95 -8.33 8.53
CA THR A 177 26.41 -9.70 8.75
C THR A 177 27.18 -10.22 7.52
N ASN A 178 26.76 -9.83 6.33
CA ASN A 178 27.39 -10.22 5.07
C ASN A 178 28.60 -9.35 4.69
N ARG A 179 28.99 -8.41 5.55
CA ARG A 179 30.18 -7.55 5.37
C ARG A 179 30.23 -6.88 3.99
N LEU A 180 29.10 -6.31 3.56
CA LEU A 180 28.97 -5.62 2.28
C LEU A 180 29.40 -6.48 1.07
N ARG A 181 28.98 -7.71 1.00
CA ARG A 181 29.16 -8.54 -0.21
C ARG A 181 28.32 -8.01 -1.38
N TRP A 182 28.39 -6.72 -1.61
CA TRP A 182 27.60 -6.05 -2.65
C TRP A 182 28.04 -6.40 -4.06
N GLY A 183 29.26 -6.90 -4.22
CA GLY A 183 29.87 -7.13 -5.53
C GLY A 183 30.18 -5.82 -6.27
N LEU A 184 30.24 -4.69 -5.55
CA LEU A 184 30.53 -3.38 -6.14
C LEU A 184 31.98 -3.30 -6.58
N ASN A 185 32.18 -3.07 -7.87
CA ASN A 185 33.49 -2.80 -8.47
C ASN A 185 33.48 -1.40 -9.10
N LEU A 186 34.09 -0.43 -8.45
CA LEU A 186 34.08 0.97 -8.91
C LEU A 186 34.92 1.21 -10.19
N THR A 187 35.71 0.23 -10.64
CA THR A 187 36.36 0.30 -11.96
C THR A 187 35.45 -0.14 -13.10
N ASN A 188 34.33 -0.76 -12.79
CA ASN A 188 33.31 -1.12 -13.76
C ASN A 188 32.40 0.10 -13.99
N TYR A 189 32.25 0.51 -15.24
CA TYR A 189 31.47 1.68 -15.61
C TYR A 189 29.97 1.54 -15.26
N GLY A 190 29.38 0.36 -15.45
CA GLY A 190 27.98 0.09 -15.08
C GLY A 190 27.76 0.22 -13.57
N HIS A 191 28.65 -0.35 -12.76
CA HIS A 191 28.60 -0.21 -11.30
C HIS A 191 28.78 1.24 -10.84
N TRP A 192 29.61 2.02 -11.53
CA TRP A 192 29.74 3.44 -11.25
C TRP A 192 28.45 4.21 -11.57
N GLN A 193 27.77 3.88 -12.66
CA GLN A 193 26.48 4.49 -12.97
C GLN A 193 25.43 4.19 -11.91
N VAL A 194 25.32 2.93 -11.45
CA VAL A 194 24.42 2.54 -10.36
C VAL A 194 24.73 3.34 -9.09
N PHE A 195 26.00 3.42 -8.70
CA PHE A 195 26.43 4.21 -7.54
C PHE A 195 26.05 5.70 -7.69
N ARG A 196 26.25 6.27 -8.87
CA ARG A 196 25.88 7.66 -9.16
C ARG A 196 24.37 7.88 -9.03
N GLU A 197 23.53 7.00 -9.58
CA GLU A 197 22.07 7.11 -9.47
C GLU A 197 21.60 7.03 -8.01
N ILE A 198 22.16 6.11 -7.21
CA ILE A 198 21.82 5.94 -5.81
C ILE A 198 22.18 7.17 -4.98
N THR A 199 23.40 7.68 -5.13
CA THR A 199 23.92 8.78 -4.29
C THR A 199 23.57 10.16 -4.81
N GLY A 200 23.30 10.26 -6.10
CA GLY A 200 23.01 11.48 -6.81
C GLY A 200 21.55 11.63 -7.24
N PHE A 201 20.61 10.92 -6.63
CA PHE A 201 19.20 11.00 -6.99
C PHE A 201 18.73 12.46 -7.16
N ASN A 202 18.09 12.73 -8.29
CA ASN A 202 17.47 14.01 -8.60
C ASN A 202 16.13 13.71 -9.29
N PRO A 203 14.98 14.15 -8.74
CA PRO A 203 13.66 13.79 -9.27
C PRO A 203 13.52 14.01 -10.79
N GLN A 204 14.05 15.12 -11.31
CA GLN A 204 13.93 15.42 -12.73
C GLN A 204 14.83 14.52 -13.59
N SER A 205 16.15 14.54 -13.35
CA SER A 205 17.11 13.84 -14.18
C SER A 205 17.09 12.32 -14.00
N SER A 206 16.82 11.82 -12.78
CA SER A 206 16.73 10.38 -12.53
C SER A 206 15.51 9.76 -13.22
N PHE A 207 14.34 10.40 -13.18
CA PHE A 207 13.18 9.91 -13.93
C PHE A 207 13.37 10.02 -15.45
N GLN A 208 14.01 11.06 -15.95
CA GLN A 208 14.33 11.16 -17.38
C GLN A 208 15.17 9.98 -17.90
N ARG A 209 16.11 9.49 -17.07
CA ARG A 209 16.99 8.36 -17.43
C ARG A 209 16.37 7.00 -17.18
N LEU A 210 15.63 6.82 -16.10
CA LEU A 210 15.27 5.52 -15.54
C LEU A 210 13.78 5.19 -15.64
N ASP A 211 12.89 6.17 -15.88
CA ASP A 211 11.45 5.90 -15.83
C ASP A 211 10.99 4.91 -16.91
N ASN A 212 11.62 4.93 -18.09
CA ASN A 212 11.25 4.03 -19.19
C ASN A 212 11.81 2.61 -19.06
N LEU A 213 12.57 2.33 -18.02
CA LEU A 213 13.15 1.01 -17.73
C LEU A 213 12.42 0.38 -16.53
N SER A 214 12.11 -0.91 -16.62
CA SER A 214 11.76 -1.66 -15.42
C SER A 214 13.02 -1.90 -14.56
N VAL A 215 12.81 -2.17 -13.27
CA VAL A 215 13.92 -2.54 -12.38
C VAL A 215 14.66 -3.77 -12.91
N ALA A 216 13.93 -4.77 -13.40
CA ALA A 216 14.52 -5.99 -13.96
C ALA A 216 15.37 -5.72 -15.21
N GLU A 217 14.95 -4.80 -16.08
CA GLU A 217 15.75 -4.38 -17.24
C GLU A 217 16.98 -3.59 -16.84
N TRP A 218 16.84 -2.66 -15.90
CA TRP A 218 17.96 -1.88 -15.41
C TRP A 218 19.04 -2.76 -14.75
N VAL A 219 18.63 -3.76 -13.96
CA VAL A 219 19.55 -4.68 -13.27
C VAL A 219 20.31 -5.59 -14.23
N LYS A 220 19.77 -5.88 -15.42
CA LYS A 220 20.50 -6.62 -16.46
C LYS A 220 21.70 -5.84 -17.03
N GLN A 221 21.76 -4.53 -16.84
CA GLN A 221 22.80 -3.63 -17.34
C GLN A 221 23.98 -3.53 -16.36
N ASP A 222 24.64 -4.67 -16.09
CA ASP A 222 25.86 -4.70 -15.29
C ASP A 222 25.72 -4.18 -13.85
N PHE A 223 24.65 -4.61 -13.18
CA PHE A 223 24.33 -4.20 -11.81
C PHE A 223 25.09 -5.07 -10.77
N PRO A 224 25.59 -4.50 -9.63
CA PRO A 224 26.23 -5.28 -8.58
C PRO A 224 25.26 -6.31 -7.98
N ARG A 225 25.53 -7.61 -8.21
CA ARG A 225 24.58 -8.68 -7.87
C ARG A 225 24.26 -8.75 -6.38
N GLY A 226 25.27 -8.61 -5.51
CA GLY A 226 25.02 -8.64 -4.07
C GLY A 226 24.19 -7.43 -3.60
N LEU A 227 24.38 -6.26 -4.18
CA LEU A 227 23.58 -5.08 -3.90
C LEU A 227 22.11 -5.32 -4.27
N TYR A 228 21.89 -5.96 -5.43
CA TYR A 228 20.54 -6.33 -5.85
C TYR A 228 19.89 -7.33 -4.89
N ASP A 229 20.53 -8.47 -4.67
CA ASP A 229 19.97 -9.57 -3.89
C ASP A 229 19.70 -9.18 -2.42
N LEU A 230 20.61 -8.42 -1.80
CA LEU A 230 20.53 -8.06 -0.38
C LEU A 230 19.60 -6.90 -0.08
N TYR A 231 19.47 -5.95 -1.02
CA TYR A 231 18.80 -4.69 -0.72
C TYR A 231 17.72 -4.34 -1.75
N PHE A 232 18.05 -4.35 -3.05
CA PHE A 232 17.12 -3.85 -4.07
C PHE A 232 15.91 -4.73 -4.26
N LEU A 233 16.09 -6.04 -4.31
CA LEU A 233 14.99 -6.98 -4.52
C LEU A 233 13.98 -6.99 -3.35
N PRO A 234 14.41 -7.12 -2.07
CA PRO A 234 13.47 -7.03 -0.95
C PRO A 234 12.72 -5.70 -0.90
N PHE A 235 13.41 -4.60 -1.22
CA PHE A 235 12.78 -3.27 -1.24
C PHE A 235 11.87 -3.04 -2.44
N ALA A 236 12.22 -3.49 -3.63
CA ALA A 236 11.33 -3.42 -4.78
C ALA A 236 10.01 -4.13 -4.47
N LYS A 237 10.08 -5.36 -3.93
CA LYS A 237 8.90 -6.11 -3.52
C LYS A 237 8.12 -5.43 -2.39
N SER A 238 8.78 -4.87 -1.39
CA SER A 238 8.11 -4.15 -0.29
C SER A 238 7.46 -2.83 -0.74
N SER A 239 7.78 -2.32 -1.94
CA SER A 239 7.01 -1.24 -2.59
C SER A 239 5.67 -1.72 -3.15
N LEU A 240 5.36 -3.02 -3.02
CA LEU A 240 4.18 -3.72 -3.55
C LEU A 240 4.11 -3.70 -5.09
N ASN A 241 5.27 -3.59 -5.74
CA ASN A 241 5.39 -3.66 -7.20
C ASN A 241 6.50 -4.63 -7.60
N ALA A 242 6.20 -5.54 -8.51
CA ALA A 242 7.19 -6.52 -8.99
C ALA A 242 8.30 -5.86 -9.81
N PRO A 243 9.57 -6.32 -9.69
CA PRO A 243 10.70 -5.71 -10.39
C PRO A 243 10.58 -5.65 -11.92
N ASP A 244 9.81 -6.55 -12.52
CA ASP A 244 9.58 -6.62 -13.96
C ASP A 244 8.60 -5.56 -14.47
N VAL A 245 7.77 -5.01 -13.59
CA VAL A 245 6.75 -3.99 -13.92
C VAL A 245 6.96 -2.66 -13.19
N LEU A 246 7.89 -2.58 -12.23
CA LEU A 246 8.20 -1.35 -11.52
C LEU A 246 9.20 -0.49 -12.31
N SER A 247 8.91 0.78 -12.51
CA SER A 247 9.86 1.76 -13.04
C SER A 247 11.12 1.84 -12.16
N ALA A 248 12.31 1.79 -12.78
CA ALA A 248 13.57 1.97 -12.08
C ALA A 248 13.70 3.39 -11.48
N GLY A 249 13.09 4.39 -12.11
CA GLY A 249 13.01 5.76 -11.58
C GLY A 249 12.21 5.82 -10.28
N GLU A 250 11.07 5.13 -10.23
CA GLU A 250 10.24 5.04 -9.01
C GLU A 250 10.95 4.29 -7.89
N LEU A 251 11.62 3.17 -8.21
CA LEU A 251 12.44 2.47 -7.21
C LEU A 251 13.53 3.37 -6.64
N MET A 252 14.20 4.18 -7.48
CA MET A 252 15.21 5.11 -7.00
C MET A 252 14.63 6.19 -6.10
N GLN A 253 13.42 6.68 -6.37
CA GLN A 253 12.71 7.59 -5.46
C GLN A 253 12.43 6.93 -4.11
N PHE A 254 11.94 5.67 -4.09
CA PHE A 254 11.75 4.90 -2.86
C PHE A 254 13.07 4.71 -2.10
N PHE A 255 14.14 4.31 -2.81
CA PHE A 255 15.46 4.15 -2.20
C PHE A 255 15.99 5.44 -1.58
N HIS A 256 15.84 6.56 -2.30
CA HIS A 256 16.24 7.86 -1.79
C HIS A 256 15.43 8.21 -0.53
N PHE A 257 14.13 8.01 -0.55
CA PHE A 257 13.25 8.29 0.58
C PHE A 257 13.61 7.45 1.82
N TYR A 258 13.86 6.16 1.65
CA TYR A 258 14.10 5.26 2.79
C TYR A 258 15.55 5.25 3.28
N PHE A 259 16.53 5.51 2.43
CA PHE A 259 17.95 5.30 2.78
C PHE A 259 18.84 6.53 2.64
N PHE A 260 18.79 7.21 1.50
CA PHE A 260 19.80 8.21 1.16
C PHE A 260 19.38 9.66 1.41
N GLY A 261 18.10 9.94 1.36
CA GLY A 261 17.53 11.23 1.75
C GLY A 261 17.21 11.30 3.23
N ASN A 262 17.13 10.14 3.89
CA ASN A 262 16.75 9.99 5.28
C ASN A 262 17.97 9.58 6.13
N PRO A 263 18.29 10.35 7.15
CA PRO A 263 19.38 10.06 8.06
C PRO A 263 18.99 9.13 9.23
N GLU A 264 17.71 8.85 9.42
CA GLU A 264 17.19 8.18 10.61
C GLU A 264 17.15 6.66 10.49
N GLY A 265 17.53 6.12 9.32
CA GLY A 265 17.75 4.69 9.09
C GLY A 265 16.48 3.84 9.02
N LEU A 266 16.66 2.54 9.25
CA LEU A 266 15.65 1.48 9.08
C LEU A 266 14.86 1.17 10.35
N ALA A 267 14.86 2.06 11.35
CA ALA A 267 13.98 1.90 12.50
C ALA A 267 12.53 2.02 12.04
N PHE A 268 11.66 1.17 12.56
CA PHE A 268 10.24 1.34 12.32
C PHE A 268 9.43 0.91 13.54
N GLU A 269 8.17 1.34 13.55
CA GLU A 269 7.19 1.06 14.58
C GLU A 269 6.05 0.27 13.96
N GLY A 270 5.40 -0.57 14.76
CA GLY A 270 4.10 -1.15 14.48
C GLY A 270 3.05 -0.57 15.40
N THR A 271 1.79 -0.82 15.12
CA THR A 271 0.69 -0.45 16.02
C THR A 271 0.53 -1.46 17.15
N ARG A 272 0.09 -0.99 18.33
CA ARG A 272 -0.23 -1.84 19.49
C ARG A 272 -1.55 -2.58 19.32
N GLN A 273 -2.50 -1.99 18.63
CA GLN A 273 -3.75 -2.58 18.21
C GLN A 273 -3.82 -2.55 16.68
N ASP A 274 -4.91 -2.98 16.10
CA ASP A 274 -5.14 -2.87 14.66
C ASP A 274 -5.08 -1.42 14.16
N MET A 275 -4.91 -1.25 12.86
CA MET A 275 -4.78 0.06 12.21
C MET A 275 -6.06 0.90 12.34
N GLY A 276 -7.23 0.25 12.31
CA GLY A 276 -8.51 0.92 12.49
C GLY A 276 -8.58 1.64 13.83
N THR A 277 -8.33 0.89 14.91
CA THR A 277 -8.33 1.41 16.29
C THR A 277 -7.18 2.38 16.54
N SER A 278 -5.98 2.04 16.08
CA SER A 278 -4.76 2.80 16.42
C SER A 278 -4.65 4.15 15.70
N LEU A 279 -5.16 4.26 14.46
CA LEU A 279 -4.94 5.43 13.60
C LEU A 279 -6.22 5.94 12.94
N VAL A 280 -7.02 5.07 12.31
CA VAL A 280 -8.16 5.49 11.47
C VAL A 280 -9.24 6.14 12.32
N GLN A 281 -9.65 5.49 13.41
CA GLN A 281 -10.71 5.99 14.29
C GLN A 281 -10.37 7.33 14.93
N PRO A 282 -9.15 7.55 15.50
CA PRO A 282 -8.78 8.86 16.03
C PRO A 282 -8.83 10.01 15.00
N ILE A 283 -8.47 9.74 13.74
CA ILE A 283 -8.59 10.75 12.68
C ILE A 283 -10.07 11.03 12.39
N ALA A 284 -10.89 9.99 12.27
CA ALA A 284 -12.32 10.13 12.03
C ALA A 284 -13.04 10.88 13.16
N ASP A 285 -12.74 10.56 14.41
CA ASP A 285 -13.28 11.24 15.58
C ASP A 285 -12.92 12.74 15.60
N SER A 286 -11.70 13.07 15.21
CA SER A 286 -11.27 14.46 15.07
C SER A 286 -12.03 15.20 13.96
N ILE A 287 -12.27 14.57 12.81
CA ILE A 287 -13.10 15.16 11.73
C ILE A 287 -14.50 15.44 12.24
N LEU A 288 -15.12 14.48 12.92
CA LEU A 288 -16.48 14.61 13.46
C LEU A 288 -16.57 15.70 14.54
N SER A 289 -15.59 15.76 15.45
CA SER A 289 -15.55 16.76 16.54
C SER A 289 -15.36 18.19 16.02
N ASN A 290 -14.76 18.35 14.84
CA ASN A 290 -14.62 19.63 14.15
C ASN A 290 -15.82 19.94 13.22
N GLY A 291 -16.94 19.21 13.35
CA GLY A 291 -18.17 19.45 12.58
C GLY A 291 -18.19 18.86 11.17
N GLY A 292 -17.20 18.07 10.79
CA GLY A 292 -17.19 17.31 9.55
C GLY A 292 -18.24 16.18 9.59
N LYS A 293 -18.65 15.72 8.42
CA LYS A 293 -19.57 14.59 8.24
C LYS A 293 -18.84 13.43 7.58
N ILE A 294 -19.06 12.23 8.07
CA ILE A 294 -18.55 10.99 7.49
C ILE A 294 -19.74 10.10 7.18
N ILE A 295 -19.87 9.67 5.93
CA ILE A 295 -20.95 8.79 5.47
C ILE A 295 -20.29 7.56 4.86
N THR A 296 -20.41 6.44 5.55
CA THR A 296 -19.99 5.12 5.07
C THR A 296 -21.12 4.43 4.31
N GLU A 297 -20.81 3.32 3.62
CA GLU A 297 -21.75 2.65 2.72
C GLU A 297 -22.36 3.61 1.67
N ALA A 298 -21.61 4.66 1.32
CA ALA A 298 -21.97 5.74 0.41
C ALA A 298 -21.21 5.61 -0.91
N ALA A 299 -21.83 4.95 -1.88
CA ALA A 299 -21.25 4.76 -3.20
C ALA A 299 -21.58 5.94 -4.12
N VAL A 300 -20.58 6.67 -4.57
CA VAL A 300 -20.74 7.73 -5.57
C VAL A 300 -21.19 7.12 -6.89
N SER A 301 -22.38 7.53 -7.35
CA SER A 301 -23.02 7.00 -8.54
C SER A 301 -22.85 7.87 -9.77
N ASN A 302 -22.73 9.17 -9.59
CA ASN A 302 -22.52 10.12 -10.68
C ASN A 302 -21.77 11.35 -10.21
N ILE A 303 -20.91 11.88 -11.07
CA ILE A 303 -20.31 13.20 -10.94
C ILE A 303 -20.70 13.99 -12.18
N ASN A 304 -21.48 15.04 -12.00
CA ASN A 304 -21.99 15.86 -13.08
C ASN A 304 -21.07 17.07 -13.35
N TRP A 305 -20.72 17.28 -14.61
CA TRP A 305 -19.87 18.37 -15.06
C TRP A 305 -20.66 19.45 -15.77
N ASP A 306 -20.40 20.70 -15.42
CA ASP A 306 -20.92 21.88 -16.12
C ASP A 306 -19.81 22.92 -16.25
N LYS A 307 -19.75 23.56 -17.41
CA LYS A 307 -18.80 24.66 -17.73
C LYS A 307 -17.35 24.38 -17.36
N GLY A 308 -16.91 23.12 -17.51
CA GLY A 308 -15.51 22.71 -17.29
C GLY A 308 -15.14 22.47 -15.82
N GLN A 309 -16.10 22.38 -14.92
CA GLN A 309 -15.90 22.05 -13.50
C GLN A 309 -16.96 21.09 -12.99
N ILE A 310 -16.76 20.55 -11.80
CA ILE A 310 -17.76 19.68 -11.16
C ILE A 310 -18.90 20.54 -10.64
N ALA A 311 -20.12 20.25 -11.08
CA ALA A 311 -21.34 20.93 -10.65
C ALA A 311 -21.99 20.24 -9.45
N SER A 312 -22.04 18.91 -9.44
CA SER A 312 -22.64 18.13 -8.37
C SER A 312 -22.12 16.70 -8.34
N LEU A 313 -22.32 16.05 -7.21
CA LEU A 313 -22.00 14.65 -6.98
C LEU A 313 -23.24 13.95 -6.42
N THR A 314 -23.60 12.81 -7.01
CA THR A 314 -24.69 11.97 -6.53
C THR A 314 -24.15 10.69 -5.94
N TYR A 315 -24.61 10.31 -4.76
CA TYR A 315 -24.25 9.05 -4.11
C TYR A 315 -25.49 8.29 -3.65
N GLN A 316 -25.29 7.01 -3.40
CA GLN A 316 -26.32 6.11 -2.89
C GLN A 316 -25.83 5.47 -1.60
N THR A 317 -26.71 5.40 -0.60
CA THR A 317 -26.44 4.70 0.65
C THR A 317 -27.14 3.36 0.68
N GLY A 318 -26.50 2.37 1.27
CA GLY A 318 -27.03 1.03 1.47
C GLY A 318 -25.94 -0.05 1.43
N PRO A 319 -26.24 -1.27 1.89
CA PRO A 319 -25.28 -2.36 1.86
C PRO A 319 -24.81 -2.60 0.42
N MET A 320 -23.52 -2.84 0.26
CA MET A 320 -22.80 -2.93 -1.02
C MET A 320 -23.59 -3.63 -2.12
N GLY A 321 -24.19 -2.88 -2.95
CA GLY A 321 -24.94 -3.31 -4.09
C GLY A 321 -25.27 -2.06 -4.85
N SER A 322 -24.25 -1.37 -5.36
CA SER A 322 -24.48 -0.19 -6.13
C SER A 322 -25.42 -0.51 -7.29
N SER A 323 -26.53 0.21 -7.38
CA SER A 323 -27.35 0.24 -8.58
C SER A 323 -26.62 0.90 -9.77
N ILE A 324 -25.33 1.17 -9.63
CA ILE A 324 -24.47 1.69 -10.69
C ILE A 324 -24.04 0.54 -11.56
N PRO A 325 -24.33 0.55 -12.85
CA PRO A 325 -23.79 -0.41 -13.78
C PRO A 325 -22.25 -0.30 -13.83
N PHE A 326 -21.54 -1.40 -13.67
CA PHE A 326 -20.10 -1.46 -13.79
C PHE A 326 -19.69 -2.57 -14.78
N TRP A 327 -18.55 -2.38 -15.41
CA TRP A 327 -18.03 -3.36 -16.36
C TRP A 327 -17.12 -4.37 -15.67
N VAL A 328 -17.25 -5.63 -16.06
CA VAL A 328 -16.41 -6.75 -15.66
C VAL A 328 -15.87 -7.45 -16.90
N GLU A 329 -14.61 -7.81 -16.90
CA GLU A 329 -13.94 -8.47 -18.00
C GLU A 329 -13.93 -10.00 -17.82
N ALA A 330 -13.94 -10.75 -18.93
CA ALA A 330 -13.83 -12.20 -18.88
C ALA A 330 -12.54 -12.61 -18.17
N ASN A 331 -12.66 -13.53 -17.20
CA ASN A 331 -11.50 -14.04 -16.48
C ASN A 331 -10.82 -15.15 -17.31
N PRO A 332 -9.63 -14.90 -17.90
CA PRO A 332 -9.00 -15.86 -18.81
C PRO A 332 -8.52 -17.12 -18.08
N VAL A 333 -8.27 -17.05 -16.78
CA VAL A 333 -7.78 -18.18 -15.99
C VAL A 333 -8.93 -19.12 -15.64
N LEU A 334 -10.07 -18.59 -15.21
CA LEU A 334 -11.22 -19.39 -14.80
C LEU A 334 -12.05 -19.89 -15.99
N ASN A 335 -11.86 -19.32 -17.19
CA ASN A 335 -12.57 -19.70 -18.41
C ASN A 335 -11.77 -20.67 -19.32
N GLN A 336 -10.67 -21.26 -18.83
CA GLN A 336 -9.84 -22.17 -19.64
C GLN A 336 -10.54 -23.47 -20.04
N GLU A 337 -11.51 -23.92 -19.22
CA GLU A 337 -12.30 -25.11 -19.56
C GLU A 337 -13.70 -24.71 -20.07
N PRO A 338 -14.21 -25.34 -21.13
CA PRO A 338 -15.55 -25.08 -21.63
C PRO A 338 -16.59 -25.61 -20.64
N GLY A 339 -17.21 -24.73 -19.88
CA GLY A 339 -18.27 -25.03 -18.92
C GLY A 339 -19.53 -24.22 -19.16
N LYS A 340 -20.63 -24.59 -18.47
CA LYS A 340 -21.86 -23.80 -18.51
C LYS A 340 -21.73 -22.44 -17.81
N LEU A 341 -20.78 -22.32 -16.88
CA LEU A 341 -20.47 -21.08 -16.17
C LEU A 341 -19.34 -20.33 -16.88
N ARG A 342 -19.54 -19.04 -17.08
CA ARG A 342 -18.50 -18.10 -17.48
C ARG A 342 -18.17 -17.17 -16.31
N PHE A 343 -16.90 -16.91 -16.12
CA PHE A 343 -16.39 -16.11 -15.02
C PHE A 343 -15.88 -14.77 -15.54
N TYR A 344 -16.21 -13.71 -14.79
CA TYR A 344 -15.81 -12.33 -15.08
C TYR A 344 -15.23 -11.72 -13.82
N GLY A 345 -14.33 -10.76 -13.95
CA GLY A 345 -13.68 -10.11 -12.82
C GLY A 345 -13.70 -8.59 -12.92
N ALA A 346 -13.75 -7.95 -11.75
CA ALA A 346 -13.50 -6.52 -11.58
C ALA A 346 -12.73 -6.32 -10.26
N GLY A 347 -11.43 -6.13 -10.36
CA GLY A 347 -10.57 -6.14 -9.17
C GLY A 347 -10.57 -7.51 -8.49
N ASP A 348 -10.82 -7.55 -7.17
CA ASP A 348 -10.87 -8.79 -6.39
C ASP A 348 -12.19 -9.55 -6.50
N GLU A 349 -13.18 -8.94 -7.13
CA GLU A 349 -14.51 -9.52 -7.24
C GLU A 349 -14.60 -10.43 -8.47
N VAL A 350 -15.05 -11.66 -8.26
CA VAL A 350 -15.33 -12.62 -9.33
C VAL A 350 -16.82 -12.84 -9.43
N TYR A 351 -17.32 -12.90 -10.64
CA TYR A 351 -18.74 -13.09 -10.95
C TYR A 351 -18.92 -14.30 -11.86
N ALA A 352 -19.84 -15.18 -11.51
CA ALA A 352 -20.21 -16.32 -12.32
C ALA A 352 -21.52 -16.06 -13.08
N VAL A 353 -21.55 -16.36 -14.36
CA VAL A 353 -22.74 -16.25 -15.21
C VAL A 353 -23.01 -17.58 -15.90
N ASN A 354 -24.22 -18.09 -15.76
CA ASN A 354 -24.61 -19.35 -16.39
C ASN A 354 -25.18 -19.10 -17.78
N GLY A 355 -24.39 -19.36 -18.82
CA GLY A 355 -24.78 -19.20 -20.21
C GLY A 355 -25.30 -17.80 -20.55
N SER A 356 -26.48 -17.71 -21.17
CA SER A 356 -27.12 -16.45 -21.55
C SER A 356 -28.05 -15.87 -20.46
N LYS A 357 -28.04 -16.43 -19.24
CA LYS A 357 -28.92 -15.93 -18.16
C LYS A 357 -28.66 -14.43 -17.91
N PRO A 358 -29.70 -13.64 -17.62
CA PRO A 358 -29.59 -12.21 -17.39
C PRO A 358 -29.04 -11.86 -15.98
N GLN A 359 -28.61 -12.87 -15.24
CA GLN A 359 -28.11 -12.71 -13.87
C GLN A 359 -26.71 -13.27 -13.74
N ALA A 360 -25.87 -12.56 -12.99
CA ALA A 360 -24.59 -12.97 -12.47
C ALA A 360 -24.68 -13.23 -10.96
N ILE A 361 -23.82 -14.10 -10.45
CA ILE A 361 -23.66 -14.37 -9.01
C ILE A 361 -22.28 -13.85 -8.62
N SER A 362 -22.21 -12.98 -7.63
CA SER A 362 -20.93 -12.60 -7.01
C SER A 362 -20.35 -13.80 -6.28
N LEU A 363 -19.12 -14.14 -6.54
CA LEU A 363 -18.43 -15.22 -5.85
C LEU A 363 -17.77 -14.75 -4.53
N THR A 364 -18.19 -13.60 -4.01
CA THR A 364 -17.75 -13.10 -2.71
C THR A 364 -18.60 -13.71 -1.60
N CYS A 365 -17.98 -14.56 -0.76
CA CYS A 365 -18.65 -15.23 0.35
C CYS A 365 -19.27 -14.23 1.33
N THR A 366 -20.54 -14.41 1.63
CA THR A 366 -21.31 -13.52 2.54
C THR A 366 -20.99 -13.71 4.01
N HIS A 367 -20.09 -14.66 4.36
CA HIS A 367 -19.57 -14.81 5.71
C HIS A 367 -18.49 -13.74 6.01
N GLN A 368 -17.40 -13.74 5.24
CA GLN A 368 -16.24 -12.86 5.47
C GLN A 368 -15.53 -12.41 4.18
N GLY A 369 -16.22 -12.37 3.05
CA GLY A 369 -15.70 -11.80 1.82
C GLY A 369 -14.74 -12.67 1.00
N CYS A 370 -14.45 -13.92 1.42
CA CYS A 370 -13.59 -14.82 0.65
C CYS A 370 -14.20 -15.13 -0.71
N THR A 371 -13.38 -15.29 -1.74
CA THR A 371 -13.87 -15.75 -3.06
C THR A 371 -14.22 -17.23 -2.99
N VAL A 372 -15.49 -17.58 -3.21
CA VAL A 372 -15.93 -18.97 -3.28
C VAL A 372 -15.53 -19.62 -4.61
N GLN A 373 -15.28 -20.91 -4.56
CA GLN A 373 -14.81 -21.70 -5.71
C GLN A 373 -15.92 -22.58 -6.28
N PRO A 374 -16.09 -22.58 -7.61
CA PRO A 374 -17.03 -23.49 -8.26
C PRO A 374 -16.54 -24.94 -8.15
N GLN A 375 -17.45 -25.85 -7.91
CA GLN A 375 -17.22 -27.29 -7.86
C GLN A 375 -17.81 -27.98 -9.09
N ALA A 376 -17.34 -29.21 -9.40
CA ALA A 376 -17.82 -29.99 -10.53
C ALA A 376 -19.33 -30.29 -10.49
N ASN A 377 -19.92 -30.37 -9.29
CA ASN A 377 -21.36 -30.54 -9.07
C ASN A 377 -22.18 -29.25 -9.23
N GLY A 378 -21.52 -28.11 -9.53
CA GLY A 378 -22.12 -26.80 -9.70
C GLY A 378 -22.29 -25.99 -8.41
N GLU A 379 -21.95 -26.54 -7.26
CA GLU A 379 -21.94 -25.80 -5.98
C GLU A 379 -20.77 -24.82 -5.92
N PHE A 380 -20.86 -23.83 -5.02
CA PHE A 380 -19.78 -22.91 -4.70
C PHE A 380 -19.32 -23.14 -3.27
N HIS A 381 -18.06 -23.48 -3.09
CA HIS A 381 -17.47 -23.74 -1.78
C HIS A 381 -16.55 -22.59 -1.35
N CYS A 382 -16.73 -22.10 -0.14
CA CYS A 382 -15.82 -21.14 0.46
C CYS A 382 -14.59 -21.88 1.03
N PRO A 383 -13.39 -21.69 0.46
CA PRO A 383 -12.20 -22.43 0.92
C PRO A 383 -11.71 -21.97 2.30
N CYS A 384 -12.08 -20.75 2.72
CA CYS A 384 -11.62 -20.19 3.99
C CYS A 384 -12.33 -20.81 5.19
N HIS A 385 -13.68 -20.91 5.14
CA HIS A 385 -14.49 -21.27 6.31
C HIS A 385 -15.50 -22.40 6.04
N GLY A 386 -15.44 -23.01 4.87
CA GLY A 386 -16.26 -24.16 4.53
C GLY A 386 -17.75 -23.87 4.28
N ALA A 387 -18.14 -22.62 4.06
CA ALA A 387 -19.49 -22.30 3.61
C ALA A 387 -19.75 -22.90 2.21
N VAL A 388 -20.93 -23.47 2.01
CA VAL A 388 -21.35 -24.09 0.76
C VAL A 388 -22.62 -23.43 0.27
N PHE A 389 -22.65 -23.12 -1.03
CA PHE A 389 -23.79 -22.52 -1.73
C PHE A 389 -24.18 -23.38 -2.93
N ASP A 390 -25.45 -23.42 -3.22
CA ASP A 390 -25.96 -24.11 -4.40
C ASP A 390 -25.63 -23.39 -5.73
N PRO A 391 -25.93 -23.98 -6.90
CA PRO A 391 -25.66 -23.34 -8.19
C PRO A 391 -26.34 -21.98 -8.40
N GLU A 392 -27.37 -21.68 -7.61
CA GLU A 392 -28.08 -20.42 -7.59
C GLU A 392 -27.51 -19.44 -6.56
N GLY A 393 -26.47 -19.81 -5.83
CA GLY A 393 -25.83 -19.00 -4.80
C GLY A 393 -26.56 -18.97 -3.46
N ARG A 394 -27.51 -19.87 -3.19
CA ARG A 394 -28.20 -19.97 -1.90
C ARG A 394 -27.37 -20.77 -0.92
N VAL A 395 -27.40 -20.39 0.36
CA VAL A 395 -26.67 -21.09 1.42
C VAL A 395 -27.19 -22.52 1.58
N VAL A 396 -26.31 -23.50 1.42
CA VAL A 396 -26.57 -24.93 1.71
C VAL A 396 -25.97 -25.30 3.06
N ARG A 397 -24.79 -24.80 3.39
CA ARG A 397 -24.10 -25.05 4.65
C ARG A 397 -23.32 -23.82 5.11
N GLY A 398 -23.49 -23.48 6.41
CA GLY A 398 -22.75 -22.36 7.04
C GLY A 398 -21.23 -22.53 7.05
N PRO A 399 -20.50 -21.50 7.53
CA PRO A 399 -20.96 -20.43 8.43
C PRO A 399 -21.68 -19.25 7.78
N ALA A 400 -21.71 -19.12 6.46
CA ALA A 400 -22.49 -18.08 5.81
C ALA A 400 -23.99 -18.20 6.18
N LYS A 401 -24.62 -17.04 6.45
CA LYS A 401 -26.04 -16.96 6.82
C LYS A 401 -26.89 -16.27 5.75
N ARG A 402 -26.27 -15.77 4.69
CA ARG A 402 -26.91 -15.07 3.57
C ARG A 402 -26.44 -15.67 2.26
N ASP A 403 -27.34 -15.68 1.27
CA ASP A 403 -27.04 -16.11 -0.09
C ASP A 403 -25.96 -15.22 -0.74
N LEU A 404 -25.29 -15.75 -1.76
CA LEU A 404 -24.36 -14.97 -2.57
C LEU A 404 -25.11 -13.85 -3.31
N PRO A 405 -24.52 -12.64 -3.40
CA PRO A 405 -25.16 -11.52 -4.06
C PRO A 405 -25.43 -11.81 -5.54
N ARG A 406 -26.62 -11.43 -6.00
CA ARG A 406 -27.04 -11.55 -7.39
C ARG A 406 -27.02 -10.18 -8.06
N LEU A 407 -26.57 -10.17 -9.32
CA LEU A 407 -26.48 -8.98 -10.14
C LEU A 407 -27.24 -9.21 -11.47
N ASN A 408 -27.81 -8.17 -12.03
CA ASN A 408 -28.40 -8.20 -13.34
C ASN A 408 -27.35 -7.87 -14.42
N VAL A 409 -27.33 -8.61 -15.49
CA VAL A 409 -26.50 -8.32 -16.67
C VAL A 409 -27.28 -7.33 -17.55
N THR A 410 -26.81 -6.10 -17.64
CA THR A 410 -27.45 -5.01 -18.39
C THR A 410 -26.94 -4.89 -19.81
N LYS A 411 -25.66 -5.23 -20.05
CA LYS A 411 -25.05 -5.28 -21.39
C LYS A 411 -24.09 -6.46 -21.49
N ARG A 412 -23.97 -7.02 -22.70
CA ARG A 412 -23.00 -8.09 -23.02
C ARG A 412 -22.18 -7.66 -24.22
N GLU A 413 -20.89 -7.81 -24.11
CA GLU A 413 -19.90 -7.75 -25.19
C GLU A 413 -19.10 -9.04 -25.18
N GLU A 414 -18.28 -9.28 -26.19
CA GLU A 414 -17.59 -10.58 -26.38
C GLU A 414 -16.73 -10.99 -25.17
N GLU A 415 -16.00 -10.05 -24.58
CA GLU A 415 -15.08 -10.29 -23.47
C GLU A 415 -15.47 -9.55 -22.17
N ARG A 416 -16.60 -8.85 -22.14
CA ARG A 416 -17.03 -8.10 -20.94
C ARG A 416 -18.55 -8.04 -20.77
N LEU A 417 -18.93 -7.91 -19.52
CA LEU A 417 -20.33 -7.71 -19.11
C LEU A 417 -20.48 -6.42 -18.33
N GLN A 418 -21.61 -5.77 -18.51
CA GLN A 418 -22.04 -4.71 -17.60
C GLN A 418 -23.02 -5.30 -16.59
N LEU A 419 -22.67 -5.20 -15.33
CA LEU A 419 -23.44 -5.71 -14.20
C LEU A 419 -24.03 -4.56 -13.40
N VAL A 420 -25.21 -4.80 -12.84
CA VAL A 420 -25.84 -3.93 -11.85
C VAL A 420 -26.44 -4.80 -10.75
N ALA A 421 -26.40 -4.37 -9.50
CA ALA A 421 -27.00 -5.14 -8.42
C ALA A 421 -28.48 -5.46 -8.73
N ALA A 422 -28.88 -6.70 -8.55
CA ALA A 422 -30.28 -7.05 -8.54
C ALA A 422 -30.94 -6.29 -7.37
N LYS A 423 -32.12 -5.68 -7.61
CA LYS A 423 -32.82 -4.95 -6.54
C LYS A 423 -32.87 -5.83 -5.28
N PRO A 424 -32.42 -5.35 -4.13
CA PRO A 424 -32.60 -6.10 -2.88
C PRO A 424 -34.09 -6.32 -2.62
N GLU A 425 -34.43 -7.47 -2.04
CA GLU A 425 -35.76 -7.65 -1.45
C GLU A 425 -36.04 -6.53 -0.44
N PRO A 426 -37.28 -6.11 -0.21
CA PRO A 426 -37.63 -4.82 0.36
C PRO A 426 -37.34 -4.71 1.86
N ALA A 427 -36.10 -4.58 2.28
CA ALA A 427 -35.72 -4.41 3.69
C ALA A 427 -34.85 -3.19 3.99
N GLN A 428 -34.20 -2.57 3.01
CA GLN A 428 -33.50 -1.29 3.24
C GLN A 428 -33.65 -0.37 2.03
N ALA A 429 -34.28 0.76 2.23
CA ALA A 429 -34.45 1.78 1.19
C ALA A 429 -33.07 2.32 0.80
N ILE A 430 -32.67 2.13 -0.45
CA ILE A 430 -31.52 2.83 -1.03
C ILE A 430 -31.91 4.29 -1.13
N SER A 431 -31.26 5.16 -0.38
CA SER A 431 -31.42 6.60 -0.55
C SER A 431 -30.41 7.08 -1.59
N THR A 432 -30.88 7.95 -2.49
CA THR A 432 -30.05 8.63 -3.46
C THR A 432 -30.02 10.11 -3.12
N GLU A 433 -28.85 10.67 -2.91
CA GLU A 433 -28.68 12.07 -2.58
C GLU A 433 -27.72 12.75 -3.54
N THR A 434 -27.99 14.00 -3.86
CA THR A 434 -27.13 14.85 -4.68
C THR A 434 -26.58 15.98 -3.82
N LEU A 435 -25.26 16.10 -3.79
CA LEU A 435 -24.53 17.12 -3.05
C LEU A 435 -23.90 18.13 -4.01
N LEU A 436 -23.88 19.38 -3.57
CA LEU A 436 -23.11 20.46 -4.18
C LEU A 436 -22.03 20.88 -3.20
N ALA A 437 -20.85 21.22 -3.72
CA ALA A 437 -19.77 21.75 -2.90
C ALA A 437 -18.92 22.75 -3.70
N ASP A 438 -18.18 23.57 -2.98
CA ASP A 438 -17.20 24.48 -3.58
C ASP A 438 -15.99 23.72 -4.12
N TYR A 439 -15.61 22.60 -3.46
CA TYR A 439 -14.46 21.76 -3.82
C TYR A 439 -14.79 20.26 -3.72
N TYR A 440 -14.15 19.49 -4.60
CA TYR A 440 -14.26 18.04 -4.65
C TYR A 440 -12.85 17.42 -4.63
N VAL A 441 -12.60 16.56 -3.67
CA VAL A 441 -11.36 15.81 -3.55
C VAL A 441 -11.64 14.34 -3.82
N LEU A 442 -11.07 13.79 -4.91
CA LEU A 442 -11.22 12.39 -5.23
C LEU A 442 -9.97 11.63 -4.74
N SER A 443 -10.18 10.73 -3.79
CA SER A 443 -9.12 9.99 -3.09
C SER A 443 -9.36 8.48 -3.05
N ALA A 444 -10.16 7.96 -3.96
CA ALA A 444 -10.35 6.52 -4.13
C ALA A 444 -9.06 5.83 -4.62
N ASP A 445 -8.99 4.51 -4.48
CA ASP A 445 -7.94 3.70 -5.11
C ASP A 445 -8.01 3.75 -6.65
N VAL A 446 -7.01 3.22 -7.33
CA VAL A 446 -6.95 3.27 -8.80
C VAL A 446 -8.21 2.67 -9.45
N PRO A 447 -8.68 1.46 -9.10
CA PRO A 447 -9.94 0.94 -9.64
C PRO A 447 -11.15 1.81 -9.31
N GLY A 448 -11.18 2.39 -8.11
CA GLY A 448 -12.23 3.33 -7.68
C GLY A 448 -12.25 4.59 -8.53
N MET A 449 -11.08 5.20 -8.77
CA MET A 449 -10.95 6.37 -9.64
C MET A 449 -11.42 6.07 -11.07
N GLN A 450 -11.00 4.95 -11.64
CA GLN A 450 -11.41 4.54 -12.98
C GLN A 450 -12.94 4.33 -13.08
N ARG A 451 -13.55 3.71 -12.06
CA ARG A 451 -15.01 3.58 -11.97
C ARG A 451 -15.72 4.94 -11.87
N LEU A 452 -15.23 5.83 -11.03
CA LEU A 452 -15.81 7.19 -10.90
C LEU A 452 -15.80 7.91 -12.25
N PHE A 453 -14.67 7.87 -12.97
CA PHE A 453 -14.56 8.55 -14.27
C PHE A 453 -15.37 7.87 -15.38
N ALA A 454 -15.57 6.56 -15.32
CA ALA A 454 -16.46 5.85 -16.24
C ALA A 454 -17.94 6.22 -16.04
N GLY A 455 -18.33 6.59 -14.83
CA GLY A 455 -19.70 6.99 -14.48
C GLY A 455 -19.99 8.49 -14.58
N MET A 456 -19.01 9.33 -14.96
CA MET A 456 -19.19 10.78 -15.06
C MET A 456 -20.07 11.18 -16.24
N THR A 457 -20.84 12.23 -16.05
CA THR A 457 -21.73 12.81 -17.07
C THR A 457 -21.37 14.28 -17.36
N GLY A 458 -21.72 14.76 -18.56
CA GLY A 458 -21.40 16.10 -19.04
C GLY A 458 -20.02 16.19 -19.73
N ASN A 459 -19.50 17.38 -19.83
CA ASN A 459 -18.23 17.65 -20.54
C ASN A 459 -17.02 17.43 -19.61
N VAL A 460 -16.68 16.18 -19.35
CA VAL A 460 -15.53 15.80 -18.54
C VAL A 460 -14.24 16.31 -19.19
N HIS A 461 -13.34 16.92 -18.41
CA HIS A 461 -12.07 17.43 -18.88
C HIS A 461 -11.18 16.30 -19.44
N SER A 462 -10.89 16.33 -20.73
CA SER A 462 -10.28 15.22 -21.47
C SER A 462 -8.91 14.79 -20.93
N GLN A 463 -8.04 15.74 -20.60
CA GLN A 463 -6.72 15.44 -20.03
C GLN A 463 -6.83 14.73 -18.69
N VAL A 464 -7.73 15.19 -17.81
CA VAL A 464 -7.93 14.58 -16.48
C VAL A 464 -8.44 13.14 -16.63
N LYS A 465 -9.40 12.93 -17.54
CA LYS A 465 -9.93 11.59 -17.84
C LYS A 465 -8.84 10.67 -18.36
N GLN A 466 -8.04 11.10 -19.34
CA GLN A 466 -6.93 10.31 -19.89
C GLN A 466 -5.87 9.95 -18.83
N GLN A 467 -5.55 10.88 -17.94
CA GLN A 467 -4.60 10.61 -16.85
C GLN A 467 -5.12 9.53 -15.89
N VAL A 468 -6.40 9.55 -15.54
CA VAL A 468 -7.01 8.53 -14.67
C VAL A 468 -7.11 7.17 -15.38
N GLU A 469 -7.47 7.14 -16.66
CA GLU A 469 -7.52 5.91 -17.46
C GLU A 469 -6.16 5.21 -17.60
N LYS A 470 -5.06 5.98 -17.57
CA LYS A 470 -3.68 5.46 -17.63
C LYS A 470 -3.13 4.99 -16.28
N LEU A 471 -3.84 5.22 -15.18
CA LEU A 471 -3.40 4.70 -13.88
C LEU A 471 -3.34 3.18 -13.92
N ALA A 472 -2.31 2.62 -13.31
CA ALA A 472 -2.09 1.18 -13.26
C ALA A 472 -2.23 0.65 -11.83
N ILE A 473 -2.61 -0.62 -11.72
CA ILE A 473 -2.54 -1.38 -10.47
C ILE A 473 -1.30 -2.28 -10.49
N ALA A 474 -0.79 -2.57 -9.32
CA ALA A 474 0.28 -3.53 -9.12
C ALA A 474 -0.24 -4.98 -9.22
N ASP A 475 0.67 -5.95 -9.32
CA ASP A 475 0.33 -7.35 -9.13
C ASP A 475 -0.30 -7.58 -7.74
N PRO A 476 -1.10 -8.64 -7.56
CA PRO A 476 -1.79 -8.91 -6.31
C PRO A 476 -0.88 -9.01 -5.09
N PHE A 477 -1.41 -8.61 -3.96
CA PHE A 477 -0.84 -8.75 -2.64
C PHE A 477 -1.70 -9.70 -1.82
N ALA A 478 -1.08 -10.67 -1.14
CA ALA A 478 -1.80 -11.58 -0.25
C ALA A 478 -1.11 -11.69 1.10
N VAL A 479 -1.90 -11.85 2.15
CA VAL A 479 -1.43 -12.24 3.47
C VAL A 479 -2.21 -13.43 3.96
N CYS A 480 -1.52 -14.34 4.64
CA CYS A 480 -2.16 -15.43 5.35
C CYS A 480 -1.72 -15.42 6.81
N ARG A 481 -2.68 -15.23 7.71
CA ARG A 481 -2.46 -15.25 9.17
C ARG A 481 -2.87 -16.60 9.72
N PHE A 482 -2.02 -17.19 10.55
CA PHE A 482 -2.17 -18.51 11.14
C PHE A 482 -2.17 -18.43 12.66
N TRP A 483 -3.07 -19.15 13.30
CA TRP A 483 -3.13 -19.33 14.75
C TRP A 483 -2.78 -20.77 15.10
N PHE A 484 -1.86 -20.95 16.06
CA PHE A 484 -1.42 -22.27 16.55
C PHE A 484 -1.61 -22.40 18.05
N ASP A 485 -1.78 -23.64 18.50
CA ASP A 485 -1.97 -24.03 19.91
C ASP A 485 -0.71 -23.85 20.78
N ARG A 486 0.44 -23.59 20.18
CA ARG A 486 1.74 -23.43 20.88
C ARG A 486 2.62 -22.36 20.29
N GLY A 487 3.54 -21.86 21.11
CA GLY A 487 4.61 -20.96 20.71
C GLY A 487 5.78 -21.68 20.05
N PHE A 488 6.74 -20.91 19.54
CA PHE A 488 7.99 -21.38 18.96
C PHE A 488 9.11 -20.38 19.20
N ASP A 489 10.36 -20.86 19.13
CA ASP A 489 11.54 -20.00 19.22
C ASP A 489 11.79 -19.29 17.89
N TRP A 490 12.11 -18.00 17.98
CA TRP A 490 12.41 -17.15 16.83
C TRP A 490 13.56 -16.20 17.18
N ASP A 491 14.67 -16.33 16.48
CA ASP A 491 15.90 -15.60 16.72
C ASP A 491 16.08 -14.35 15.82
N GLN A 492 15.11 -14.11 14.92
CA GLN A 492 15.10 -12.95 14.02
C GLN A 492 14.15 -11.85 14.54
N SER A 493 14.03 -10.75 13.81
CA SER A 493 13.08 -9.68 14.14
C SER A 493 11.62 -10.17 14.07
N TRP A 494 10.73 -9.50 14.80
CA TRP A 494 9.29 -9.85 14.81
C TRP A 494 8.59 -9.58 13.48
N PHE A 495 9.19 -8.69 12.67
CA PHE A 495 8.91 -8.57 11.25
C PHE A 495 10.22 -8.87 10.51
N THR A 496 10.22 -9.92 9.70
CA THR A 496 11.40 -10.39 8.98
C THR A 496 11.07 -10.51 7.49
N SER A 497 11.84 -9.86 6.63
CA SER A 497 11.77 -10.11 5.19
C SER A 497 12.39 -11.47 4.85
N LEU A 498 11.80 -12.11 3.87
CA LEU A 498 12.20 -13.41 3.35
C LEU A 498 12.57 -13.28 1.88
N SER A 499 13.62 -13.92 1.46
CA SER A 499 14.08 -13.89 0.06
C SER A 499 14.36 -15.29 -0.45
N GLY A 500 13.98 -15.55 -1.71
CA GLY A 500 14.21 -16.84 -2.36
C GLY A 500 13.09 -17.86 -2.18
N TYR A 501 12.01 -17.53 -1.49
CA TYR A 501 10.78 -18.32 -1.44
C TYR A 501 9.96 -18.10 -2.72
N ARG A 502 9.10 -19.06 -3.04
CA ARG A 502 8.28 -18.99 -4.25
C ARG A 502 7.17 -17.94 -4.12
N LEU A 503 6.55 -17.88 -2.95
CA LEU A 503 5.42 -17.01 -2.66
C LEU A 503 5.73 -16.00 -1.56
N THR A 504 6.32 -16.44 -0.45
CA THR A 504 6.43 -15.67 0.78
C THR A 504 7.59 -14.67 0.75
N ASP A 505 7.30 -13.41 1.02
CA ASP A 505 8.26 -12.30 1.03
C ASP A 505 8.57 -11.76 2.43
N SER A 506 7.70 -12.03 3.41
CA SER A 506 7.95 -11.68 4.82
C SER A 506 7.12 -12.52 5.80
N ILE A 507 7.57 -12.53 7.05
CA ILE A 507 6.88 -13.13 8.19
C ILE A 507 6.73 -12.10 9.30
N THR A 508 5.55 -12.04 9.91
CA THR A 508 5.22 -11.17 11.04
C THR A 508 4.71 -11.99 12.21
N LEU A 509 5.23 -11.73 13.41
CA LEU A 509 4.81 -12.37 14.63
C LEU A 509 3.84 -11.48 15.39
N TYR A 510 2.53 -11.58 15.10
CA TYR A 510 1.50 -10.73 15.72
C TYR A 510 1.44 -10.90 17.24
N HIS A 511 1.62 -12.12 17.74
CA HIS A 511 1.70 -12.44 19.17
C HIS A 511 2.92 -11.82 19.91
N LYS A 512 3.73 -11.01 19.21
CA LYS A 512 4.84 -10.21 19.78
C LYS A 512 4.65 -8.71 19.55
N ILE A 513 3.69 -8.31 18.70
CA ILE A 513 3.54 -6.93 18.24
C ILE A 513 2.25 -6.29 18.75
N GLN A 514 1.09 -6.91 18.56
CA GLN A 514 -0.20 -6.34 18.94
C GLN A 514 -0.69 -6.87 20.27
N ASP A 515 -1.19 -5.97 21.11
CA ASP A 515 -1.50 -6.24 22.52
C ASP A 515 -2.53 -7.35 22.71
N ASP A 516 -3.59 -7.42 21.89
CA ASP A 516 -4.63 -8.45 21.96
C ASP A 516 -4.06 -9.85 21.63
N TYR A 517 -3.18 -9.92 20.63
CA TYR A 517 -2.52 -11.16 20.25
C TYR A 517 -1.47 -11.60 21.28
N ILE A 518 -0.77 -10.63 21.92
CA ILE A 518 0.16 -10.90 23.03
C ILE A 518 -0.61 -11.51 24.21
N ALA A 519 -1.68 -10.84 24.64
CA ALA A 519 -2.50 -11.29 25.76
C ALA A 519 -3.10 -12.69 25.52
N TRP A 520 -3.54 -12.97 24.30
CA TRP A 520 -4.02 -14.29 23.92
C TRP A 520 -2.91 -15.34 23.98
N ALA A 521 -1.74 -15.04 23.43
CA ALA A 521 -0.61 -15.98 23.45
C ALA A 521 -0.09 -16.27 24.87
N GLU A 522 -0.03 -15.26 25.74
CA GLU A 522 0.33 -15.40 27.15
C GLU A 522 -0.67 -16.31 27.90
N LYS A 523 -1.96 -16.18 27.60
CA LYS A 523 -3.02 -16.97 28.23
C LYS A 523 -3.04 -18.43 27.75
N THR A 524 -2.77 -18.67 26.47
CA THR A 524 -2.98 -19.99 25.83
C THR A 524 -1.69 -20.76 25.58
N GLY A 525 -0.53 -20.10 25.61
CA GLY A 525 0.74 -20.63 25.11
C GLY A 525 0.84 -20.69 23.59
N GLY A 526 -0.16 -20.18 22.87
CA GLY A 526 -0.25 -20.21 21.42
C GLY A 526 0.62 -19.18 20.71
N SER A 527 0.57 -19.20 19.38
CA SER A 527 1.25 -18.21 18.53
C SER A 527 0.40 -17.79 17.35
N VAL A 528 0.61 -16.54 16.89
CA VAL A 528 -0.05 -15.99 15.71
C VAL A 528 1.01 -15.45 14.76
N VAL A 529 1.04 -16.02 13.55
CA VAL A 529 2.05 -15.75 12.53
C VAL A 529 1.36 -15.35 11.25
N GLU A 530 1.85 -14.31 10.59
CA GLU A 530 1.35 -13.89 9.28
C GLU A 530 2.47 -13.94 8.24
N LEU A 531 2.18 -14.53 7.10
CA LEU A 531 3.03 -14.53 5.92
C LEU A 531 2.47 -13.58 4.87
N HIS A 532 3.36 -12.86 4.20
CA HIS A 532 3.02 -11.90 3.15
C HIS A 532 3.60 -12.33 1.81
N ALA A 533 2.81 -12.19 0.75
CA ALA A 533 3.23 -12.32 -0.63
C ALA A 533 3.04 -10.97 -1.33
N TYR A 534 4.14 -10.30 -1.64
CA TYR A 534 4.15 -9.01 -2.31
C TYR A 534 4.17 -9.22 -3.83
N CYS A 535 3.19 -8.65 -4.55
CA CYS A 535 3.14 -8.68 -6.02
C CYS A 535 3.39 -10.10 -6.61
N TYR A 536 2.66 -11.08 -6.12
CA TYR A 536 2.74 -12.45 -6.65
C TYR A 536 2.09 -12.55 -8.05
N LYS A 537 2.55 -13.49 -8.86
CA LYS A 537 2.01 -13.71 -10.21
C LYS A 537 0.82 -14.68 -10.17
N GLU A 538 -0.40 -14.21 -10.42
CA GLU A 538 -1.64 -15.01 -10.36
C GLU A 538 -1.59 -16.28 -11.19
N LYS A 539 -0.98 -16.24 -12.39
CA LYS A 539 -0.83 -17.45 -13.24
C LYS A 539 -0.01 -18.58 -12.60
N GLU A 540 0.80 -18.28 -11.58
CA GLU A 540 1.52 -19.30 -10.81
C GLU A 540 0.69 -19.85 -9.64
N PHE A 541 -0.37 -19.12 -9.26
CA PHE A 541 -1.27 -19.44 -8.16
C PHE A 541 -2.73 -19.29 -8.63
N PRO A 542 -3.22 -20.24 -9.45
CA PRO A 542 -4.47 -20.08 -10.20
C PRO A 542 -5.74 -20.07 -9.35
N ASN A 543 -5.65 -20.48 -8.07
CA ASN A 543 -6.77 -20.44 -7.14
C ASN A 543 -6.30 -20.27 -5.70
N GLN A 544 -7.23 -19.95 -4.80
CA GLN A 544 -6.95 -19.70 -3.39
C GLN A 544 -6.36 -20.90 -2.66
N GLU A 545 -6.74 -22.12 -3.03
CA GLU A 545 -6.24 -23.33 -2.37
C GLU A 545 -4.74 -23.53 -2.64
N VAL A 546 -4.31 -23.32 -3.88
CA VAL A 546 -2.88 -23.34 -4.24
C VAL A 546 -2.12 -22.27 -3.49
N LEU A 547 -2.70 -21.08 -3.37
CA LEU A 547 -2.10 -19.97 -2.61
C LEU A 547 -1.95 -20.33 -1.12
N LEU A 548 -3.03 -20.78 -0.48
CA LEU A 548 -3.06 -21.19 0.92
C LEU A 548 -2.11 -22.35 1.22
N THR A 549 -2.13 -23.39 0.38
CA THR A 549 -1.25 -24.56 0.54
C THR A 549 0.21 -24.18 0.40
N THR A 550 0.54 -23.26 -0.51
CA THR A 550 1.92 -22.75 -0.68
C THR A 550 2.35 -21.96 0.55
N PHE A 551 1.50 -21.05 1.07
CA PHE A 551 1.80 -20.33 2.31
C PHE A 551 2.07 -21.29 3.47
N GLU A 552 1.23 -22.32 3.63
CA GLU A 552 1.38 -23.31 4.71
C GLU A 552 2.66 -24.14 4.56
N GLN A 553 2.98 -24.59 3.35
CA GLN A 553 4.21 -25.34 3.08
C GLN A 553 5.45 -24.47 3.38
N GLU A 554 5.46 -23.22 2.93
CA GLU A 554 6.56 -22.31 3.19
C GLU A 554 6.65 -21.90 4.66
N LEU A 555 5.52 -21.75 5.37
CA LEU A 555 5.52 -21.55 6.82
C LEU A 555 6.23 -22.68 7.56
N TYR A 556 5.93 -23.93 7.21
CA TYR A 556 6.59 -25.09 7.83
C TYR A 556 8.04 -25.27 7.40
N GLU A 557 8.48 -24.65 6.30
CA GLU A 557 9.88 -24.57 5.94
C GLU A 557 10.61 -23.50 6.78
N ILE A 558 9.96 -22.33 6.96
CA ILE A 558 10.49 -21.18 7.70
C ILE A 558 10.54 -21.50 9.21
N VAL A 559 9.48 -22.11 9.75
CA VAL A 559 9.33 -22.48 11.16
C VAL A 559 8.99 -23.97 11.28
N PRO A 560 9.99 -24.86 11.17
CA PRO A 560 9.75 -26.32 11.13
C PRO A 560 9.05 -26.89 12.36
N THR A 561 9.19 -26.26 13.52
CA THR A 561 8.57 -26.69 14.78
C THR A 561 7.04 -26.59 14.75
N LEU A 562 6.47 -25.72 13.91
CA LEU A 562 5.02 -25.60 13.74
C LEU A 562 4.38 -26.79 13.01
N LYS A 563 5.16 -27.67 12.37
CA LYS A 563 4.64 -28.93 11.80
C LYS A 563 3.99 -29.84 12.87
N ASN A 564 4.44 -29.71 14.11
CA ASN A 564 3.96 -30.50 15.25
C ASN A 564 2.93 -29.74 16.10
N ALA A 565 2.54 -28.54 15.68
CA ALA A 565 1.53 -27.73 16.33
C ALA A 565 0.16 -27.98 15.70
N VAL A 566 -0.91 -27.78 16.48
CA VAL A 566 -2.28 -27.78 15.94
C VAL A 566 -2.58 -26.40 15.38
N MET A 567 -2.88 -26.32 14.09
CA MET A 567 -3.40 -25.11 13.48
C MET A 567 -4.84 -24.91 13.92
N LEU A 568 -5.09 -23.85 14.68
CA LEU A 568 -6.41 -23.52 15.21
C LEU A 568 -7.27 -22.78 14.19
N HIS A 569 -6.64 -21.92 13.39
CA HIS A 569 -7.30 -21.10 12.36
C HIS A 569 -6.29 -20.61 11.34
N ARG A 570 -6.78 -20.28 10.15
CA ARG A 570 -6.04 -19.52 9.13
C ARG A 570 -6.96 -18.54 8.42
N GLU A 571 -6.51 -17.34 8.18
CA GLU A 571 -7.24 -16.29 7.50
C GLU A 571 -6.42 -15.74 6.33
N LEU A 572 -7.01 -15.75 5.13
CA LEU A 572 -6.39 -15.23 3.91
C LEU A 572 -7.03 -13.89 3.53
N VAL A 573 -6.20 -12.89 3.30
CA VAL A 573 -6.59 -11.63 2.68
C VAL A 573 -5.83 -11.47 1.38
N ASN A 574 -6.54 -11.20 0.30
CA ASN A 574 -5.97 -11.02 -1.03
C ASN A 574 -6.48 -9.71 -1.64
N GLN A 575 -5.58 -8.86 -2.11
CA GLN A 575 -5.89 -7.53 -2.62
C GLN A 575 -5.26 -7.28 -4.00
N LYS A 576 -6.03 -6.60 -4.86
CA LYS A 576 -5.64 -6.25 -6.26
C LYS A 576 -5.83 -4.77 -6.55
N ASN A 577 -5.68 -3.91 -5.57
CA ASN A 577 -5.96 -2.47 -5.70
C ASN A 577 -4.77 -1.58 -5.33
N PHE A 578 -3.58 -2.15 -5.17
CA PHE A 578 -2.38 -1.36 -4.95
C PHE A 578 -1.97 -0.60 -6.20
N SER A 579 -1.44 0.61 -6.00
CA SER A 579 -1.02 1.47 -7.10
C SER A 579 0.20 0.90 -7.81
N GLY A 580 0.10 0.73 -9.11
CA GLY A 580 1.20 0.33 -9.99
C GLY A 580 1.98 1.53 -10.49
N TYR A 581 3.28 1.35 -10.65
CA TYR A 581 4.19 2.38 -11.15
C TYR A 581 5.01 1.83 -12.32
N PRO A 582 4.36 1.50 -13.46
CA PRO A 582 5.05 0.89 -14.59
C PRO A 582 6.00 1.87 -15.28
N PRO A 583 6.98 1.36 -16.05
CA PRO A 583 7.85 2.18 -16.87
C PRO A 583 7.09 3.21 -17.73
N GLY A 584 7.58 4.45 -17.75
CA GLY A 584 7.00 5.56 -18.51
C GLY A 584 5.78 6.23 -17.85
N SER A 585 5.29 5.73 -16.72
CA SER A 585 4.07 6.25 -16.07
C SER A 585 4.27 7.60 -15.37
N TYR A 586 5.48 7.94 -14.97
CA TYR A 586 5.75 9.15 -14.18
C TYR A 586 5.35 10.42 -14.89
N ARG A 587 5.59 10.51 -16.21
CA ARG A 587 5.27 11.70 -17.01
C ARG A 587 3.77 12.01 -16.98
N ASP A 588 2.93 11.01 -17.20
CA ASP A 588 1.48 11.18 -17.39
C ASP A 588 0.69 11.03 -16.08
N ARG A 589 1.36 10.69 -14.97
CA ARG A 589 0.73 10.54 -13.67
C ARG A 589 0.14 11.87 -13.20
N PRO A 590 -1.15 11.90 -12.77
CA PRO A 590 -1.79 13.14 -12.35
C PRO A 590 -1.16 13.70 -11.06
N GLU A 591 -1.12 15.00 -10.96
CA GLU A 591 -0.74 15.75 -9.76
C GLU A 591 -1.97 15.99 -8.86
N THR A 592 -1.75 16.44 -7.64
CA THR A 592 -2.84 16.78 -6.70
C THR A 592 -3.73 17.88 -7.24
N GLN A 593 -3.14 18.95 -7.80
CA GLN A 593 -3.88 20.00 -8.48
C GLN A 593 -4.18 19.57 -9.91
N THR A 594 -5.45 19.70 -10.30
CA THR A 594 -5.88 19.41 -11.66
C THR A 594 -6.10 20.70 -12.44
N PRO A 595 -6.22 20.64 -13.77
CA PRO A 595 -6.64 21.82 -14.58
C PRO A 595 -8.05 22.31 -14.25
N VAL A 596 -8.81 21.56 -13.46
CA VAL A 596 -10.19 21.87 -13.07
C VAL A 596 -10.17 22.57 -11.71
N PRO A 597 -10.63 23.82 -11.61
CA PRO A 597 -10.41 24.65 -10.41
C PRO A 597 -10.93 24.05 -9.11
N ASN A 598 -12.07 23.35 -9.15
CA ASN A 598 -12.70 22.77 -7.97
C ASN A 598 -12.47 21.26 -7.80
N LEU A 599 -11.57 20.65 -8.58
CA LEU A 599 -11.24 19.24 -8.51
C LEU A 599 -9.79 19.01 -8.09
N LEU A 600 -9.59 18.26 -7.02
CA LEU A 600 -8.28 17.85 -6.53
C LEU A 600 -8.19 16.34 -6.42
N PHE A 601 -6.98 15.82 -6.54
CA PHE A 601 -6.66 14.41 -6.38
C PHE A 601 -5.81 14.17 -5.15
N ALA A 602 -6.10 13.08 -4.44
CA ALA A 602 -5.28 12.57 -3.36
C ALA A 602 -5.21 11.03 -3.42
N GLY A 603 -4.11 10.45 -3.00
CA GLY A 603 -3.88 9.01 -3.05
C GLY A 603 -2.41 8.67 -3.26
N ASP A 604 -2.05 7.43 -3.02
CA ASP A 604 -0.68 6.95 -3.24
C ASP A 604 -0.28 6.90 -4.73
N TRP A 605 -1.26 6.96 -5.63
CA TRP A 605 -1.09 7.02 -7.09
C TRP A 605 -0.79 8.42 -7.64
N VAL A 606 -0.91 9.47 -6.83
CA VAL A 606 -0.64 10.86 -7.25
C VAL A 606 0.85 11.09 -7.45
N LYS A 607 1.22 11.89 -8.44
CA LYS A 607 2.59 12.36 -8.65
C LYS A 607 2.97 13.36 -7.57
N MET A 608 3.95 12.99 -6.75
CA MET A 608 4.38 13.81 -5.64
C MET A 608 5.49 14.78 -6.04
N PRO A 609 5.49 16.01 -5.51
CA PRO A 609 6.54 17.00 -5.77
C PRO A 609 7.84 16.75 -4.99
N PHE A 610 7.84 15.78 -4.08
CA PHE A 610 8.99 15.38 -3.27
C PHE A 610 9.01 13.87 -3.03
N PRO A 611 10.17 13.28 -2.71
CA PRO A 611 10.28 11.86 -2.42
C PRO A 611 9.45 11.46 -1.21
N CYS A 612 8.61 10.47 -1.38
CA CYS A 612 7.82 9.83 -0.33
C CYS A 612 7.32 8.47 -0.80
N GLY A 613 6.88 7.61 0.12
CA GLY A 613 6.42 6.27 -0.21
C GLY A 613 5.27 5.79 0.67
N LEU A 614 4.50 4.85 0.16
CA LEU A 614 3.44 4.11 0.87
C LEU A 614 2.48 5.04 1.66
N MET A 615 2.28 4.77 2.96
CA MET A 615 1.37 5.54 3.82
C MET A 615 1.72 7.03 3.91
N GLU A 616 3.02 7.37 3.96
CA GLU A 616 3.44 8.78 3.95
C GLU A 616 3.04 9.49 2.66
N ARG A 617 3.11 8.78 1.51
CA ARG A 617 2.66 9.33 0.23
C ARG A 617 1.15 9.57 0.23
N ALA A 618 0.37 8.65 0.78
CA ALA A 618 -1.07 8.82 0.90
C ALA A 618 -1.42 10.03 1.78
N VAL A 619 -0.87 10.13 2.99
CA VAL A 619 -1.09 11.27 3.89
C VAL A 619 -0.64 12.57 3.24
N SER A 620 0.58 12.61 2.73
CA SER A 620 1.15 13.83 2.13
C SER A 620 0.34 14.31 0.93
N SER A 621 -0.20 13.40 0.12
CA SER A 621 -1.07 13.76 -1.01
C SER A 621 -2.40 14.37 -0.53
N GLY A 622 -3.00 13.83 0.54
CA GLY A 622 -4.19 14.40 1.17
C GLY A 622 -3.94 15.81 1.72
N LEU A 623 -2.82 15.99 2.41
CA LEU A 623 -2.42 17.31 2.93
C LEU A 623 -2.04 18.29 1.82
N LEU A 624 -1.50 17.82 0.68
CA LEU A 624 -1.29 18.66 -0.50
C LEU A 624 -2.62 19.11 -1.10
N ALA A 625 -3.63 18.24 -1.14
CA ALA A 625 -4.96 18.59 -1.61
C ALA A 625 -5.60 19.66 -0.71
N SER A 626 -5.52 19.50 0.60
CA SER A 626 -5.98 20.55 1.53
C SER A 626 -5.21 21.85 1.35
N ASN A 627 -3.87 21.79 1.22
CA ASN A 627 -3.04 22.99 0.98
C ASN A 627 -3.39 23.72 -0.32
N ALA A 628 -3.77 23.00 -1.36
CA ALA A 628 -4.23 23.61 -2.60
C ALA A 628 -5.52 24.42 -2.41
N ILE A 629 -6.48 23.88 -1.64
CA ILE A 629 -7.71 24.58 -1.27
C ILE A 629 -7.40 25.79 -0.37
N LEU A 630 -6.57 25.59 0.66
CA LEU A 630 -6.16 26.67 1.57
C LEU A 630 -5.53 27.83 0.82
N GLN A 631 -4.67 27.54 -0.18
CA GLN A 631 -4.05 28.54 -1.01
C GLN A 631 -5.06 29.31 -1.88
N GLN A 632 -6.06 28.62 -2.45
CA GLN A 632 -7.10 29.26 -3.23
C GLN A 632 -7.98 30.21 -2.39
N GLU A 633 -8.19 29.85 -1.13
CA GLU A 633 -8.97 30.68 -0.17
C GLU A 633 -8.10 31.71 0.59
N GLY A 634 -6.82 31.86 0.21
CA GLY A 634 -5.91 32.82 0.85
C GLY A 634 -5.54 32.51 2.30
N LEU A 635 -5.62 31.25 2.69
CA LEU A 635 -5.31 30.78 4.04
C LEU A 635 -3.87 30.28 4.16
N GLN A 636 -3.36 30.27 5.40
CA GLN A 636 -2.05 29.70 5.69
C GLN A 636 -2.06 28.19 5.44
N ARG A 637 -1.19 27.72 4.54
CA ARG A 637 -1.02 26.30 4.27
C ARG A 637 -0.33 25.59 5.42
N ARG A 638 -0.65 24.32 5.60
CA ARG A 638 0.07 23.44 6.51
C ARG A 638 1.52 23.26 6.03
N PRO A 639 2.53 23.44 6.91
CA PRO A 639 3.90 23.06 6.56
C PRO A 639 4.00 21.56 6.25
N LEU A 640 4.55 21.20 5.11
CA LEU A 640 4.81 19.81 4.73
C LEU A 640 6.29 19.52 4.87
N LEU A 641 6.60 18.38 5.46
CA LEU A 641 7.95 17.94 5.72
C LEU A 641 8.33 16.78 4.80
N THR A 642 9.59 16.77 4.38
CA THR A 642 10.13 15.71 3.51
C THR A 642 11.58 15.41 3.87
N VAL A 643 12.09 14.28 3.41
CA VAL A 643 13.53 14.02 3.34
C VAL A 643 14.18 15.01 2.37
N ARG A 644 15.50 15.14 2.41
CA ARG A 644 16.20 15.99 1.42
C ARG A 644 15.77 15.58 0.01
N PRO A 645 15.22 16.49 -0.82
CA PRO A 645 14.64 16.14 -2.12
C PRO A 645 15.64 15.59 -3.13
N LYS A 646 16.90 15.99 -3.02
CA LYS A 646 17.99 15.57 -3.91
C LYS A 646 19.10 14.87 -3.14
N GLY A 647 19.72 13.89 -3.77
CA GLY A 647 20.90 13.20 -3.23
C GLY A 647 22.10 14.13 -3.08
N MET A 648 23.03 13.76 -2.21
CA MET A 648 24.21 14.61 -1.93
C MET A 648 25.10 14.85 -3.15
N LEU A 649 25.20 13.86 -4.05
CA LEU A 649 25.98 13.95 -5.28
C LEU A 649 25.13 14.31 -6.50
N SER A 650 23.96 14.91 -6.29
CA SER A 650 23.04 15.31 -7.38
C SER A 650 23.61 16.33 -8.37
N ILE A 651 24.73 16.96 -8.04
CA ILE A 651 25.50 17.82 -8.97
C ILE A 651 26.19 16.98 -10.08
N LEU A 652 26.41 15.68 -9.81
CA LEU A 652 27.04 14.75 -10.75
C LEU A 652 26.02 14.04 -11.66
N THR A 653 24.74 14.26 -11.46
CA THR A 653 23.63 13.67 -12.20
C THR A 653 22.78 14.73 -12.91
#